data_8813a5e6629b12dd0d0102ce10738409
#
_entry.id   8813a5e6629b12dd0d0102ce10738409
#
_cell.length_a   1.000
_cell.length_b   1.000
_cell.length_c   1.000
_cell.angle_alpha   90.00
_cell.angle_beta   90.00
_cell.angle_gamma   90.00
#
_symmetry.space_group_name_H-M   'P 1'
#
loop_
_entity.id
_entity.type
_entity.pdbx_description
1 polymer ?
#
loop_
_entity_poly.entity_id
_entity_poly.type
_entity_poly.pdbx_seq_one_letter_code
_entity_poly.pdbx_strand_id
1 'polypeptide(L)'
;MSFPFKPVLLAAIVSQTFPAFAADPVPQAHQDLNEVKVIGGRKAQKLGEEKVRRQALDKQMVSDESDLVRYDPGISVVEGGRSGSNGFTIRGVDKDRVAINVDGLAQAESRSSEAFQELFGAYGNFNANRNTSEPENFSEVTINKGADSLKSGSGALGGAVNYKTKSASDYVSEEKPYHLGIKGGYIGRNSQKFSSITAAGTWLGLDALMVYTRRFGKETKNNSDAADTVITDNKQSWNPNAGSTNYGSRGVARSKPDPQDWVNKSTLFKLGYNFNDKNRIGWIYEDSRTDRTTTELSNMWAANWKGEALGDTRSRQDISYRKRIGFEYKNQLDKGPWDSLNLHYDRQTIDMSTWTWDLPTDYASNGVNSDVYHMFRNIRQKNTQFGADAEKQIDFSKLVWAMQYGLGGSQNDNDNRDHSYWVRLYDPKYQTSNNQELTMLVESSSKNRFAYWNNTFQFGDSSQYRLNAGLRYDNSSSKAKDNPNYTPAIRGQIPYLGSERKHSGFSYGLGLDWKFTPRLNLLAKYSTGFRAPTSDETWLLFPHPDFYLKANPNLKAETAKNFELGLAGSGKAGNFKFSGFQTRYRDFIELTYMGVSSDNPNSPNYAPISDGTALVSSPVWQNQNRSSAWAKGLEFNGTWNLDSIGLPQGTHAGINLSYIKGKAKQTNGQETPINALSPWSAVYNLGYDAPSKRWGINAYLTHTAAKKPSDTVHSSDDLNNPWPFAKHSKAYTLFDLTGYVNLGKYFTLRAGAYNIGNKKYYTWESLRSIREFGTVNRVDNKTHAGIERFTSPGRSYNFTLEAKF
;
A
#
# COMPACT_ATOMS: atom_id res chain seq x y z
N MET A 1 -18.14 29.76 -8.43
CA MET A 1 -17.33 31.00 -8.54
C MET A 1 -15.87 30.58 -8.38
N SER A 2 -15.14 30.54 -9.45
CA SER A 2 -13.72 30.16 -9.50
C SER A 2 -12.87 31.43 -9.42
N PHE A 3 -12.12 31.59 -8.33
CA PHE A 3 -11.09 32.63 -8.27
C PHE A 3 -9.80 32.08 -8.88
N PRO A 4 -9.21 32.71 -9.89
CA PRO A 4 -7.93 32.34 -10.41
C PRO A 4 -6.82 32.87 -9.50
N PHE A 5 -6.09 31.96 -8.85
CA PHE A 5 -4.93 32.28 -8.05
C PHE A 5 -3.75 32.66 -8.99
N LYS A 6 -3.38 33.93 -9.04
CA LYS A 6 -2.18 34.39 -9.77
C LYS A 6 -0.94 34.16 -8.88
N PRO A 7 0.07 33.41 -9.32
CA PRO A 7 1.24 33.08 -8.50
C PRO A 7 2.21 34.26 -8.27
N VAL A 8 1.93 35.45 -8.80
CA VAL A 8 2.84 36.60 -8.75
C VAL A 8 2.80 37.37 -7.41
N LEU A 9 1.77 37.17 -6.57
CA LEU A 9 1.65 37.96 -5.33
C LEU A 9 2.43 37.38 -4.15
N LEU A 10 2.85 36.10 -4.21
CA LEU A 10 3.62 35.48 -3.12
C LEU A 10 5.09 35.84 -3.14
N ALA A 11 5.65 36.18 -4.29
CA ALA A 11 7.04 36.60 -4.42
C ALA A 11 7.31 38.04 -3.91
N ALA A 12 6.30 38.88 -3.88
CA ALA A 12 6.43 40.27 -3.46
C ALA A 12 6.32 40.51 -1.95
N ILE A 13 5.70 39.58 -1.20
CA ILE A 13 5.56 39.71 0.26
C ILE A 13 6.80 39.20 1.02
N VAL A 14 7.60 38.33 0.41
CA VAL A 14 8.81 37.77 1.04
C VAL A 14 10.01 38.71 0.99
N SER A 15 9.98 39.75 0.16
CA SER A 15 11.14 40.65 -0.09
C SER A 15 11.31 41.80 0.90
N GLN A 16 10.38 42.02 1.84
CA GLN A 16 10.43 43.30 2.64
C GLN A 16 10.53 43.17 4.16
N THR A 17 10.63 41.99 4.79
CA THR A 17 10.56 41.93 6.26
C THR A 17 11.48 40.95 7.00
N PHE A 18 12.65 40.58 6.49
CA PHE A 18 13.59 39.80 7.31
C PHE A 18 15.01 40.34 7.28
N PRO A 19 15.62 40.61 8.46
CA PRO A 19 17.03 40.96 8.53
C PRO A 19 17.90 39.72 8.19
N ALA A 20 19.02 40.02 7.49
CA ALA A 20 19.98 38.98 7.09
C ALA A 20 20.70 38.43 8.32
N PHE A 21 20.41 37.16 8.67
CA PHE A 21 21.21 36.40 9.63
C PHE A 21 22.24 35.53 8.89
N ALA A 22 23.47 35.54 9.41
CA ALA A 22 24.57 34.75 8.92
C ALA A 22 24.27 33.24 9.14
N ALA A 23 24.60 32.41 8.16
CA ALA A 23 24.34 30.99 8.24
C ALA A 23 25.55 30.28 8.79
N ASP A 24 25.33 29.61 9.91
CA ASP A 24 26.20 28.57 10.42
C ASP A 24 25.88 27.20 9.77
N PRO A 25 26.85 26.26 9.76
CA PRO A 25 26.68 24.96 9.11
C PRO A 25 25.52 24.18 9.73
N VAL A 26 24.75 23.48 8.89
CA VAL A 26 23.64 22.62 9.29
C VAL A 26 24.08 21.70 10.44
N PRO A 27 23.45 21.78 11.62
CA PRO A 27 23.77 20.88 12.72
C PRO A 27 23.50 19.44 12.29
N GLN A 28 24.39 18.52 12.65
CA GLN A 28 24.10 17.09 12.58
C GLN A 28 22.88 16.85 13.44
N ALA A 29 21.87 16.20 12.84
CA ALA A 29 20.62 15.91 13.50
C ALA A 29 20.85 15.38 14.94
N HIS A 30 20.21 16.05 15.91
CA HIS A 30 20.11 15.52 17.25
C HIS A 30 19.57 14.09 17.18
N GLN A 31 20.26 13.16 17.84
CA GLN A 31 19.86 11.78 17.92
C GLN A 31 18.47 11.71 18.53
N ASP A 32 17.53 11.10 17.78
CA ASP A 32 16.22 10.76 18.31
C ASP A 32 16.36 9.99 19.64
N LEU A 33 15.66 10.42 20.66
CA LEU A 33 15.59 9.79 21.98
C LEU A 33 15.06 8.35 21.95
N ASN A 34 14.73 7.81 20.76
CA ASN A 34 14.22 6.46 20.53
C ASN A 34 15.24 5.51 19.91
N GLU A 35 16.46 5.91 19.62
CA GLU A 35 17.51 4.95 19.28
C GLU A 35 18.23 4.53 20.55
N VAL A 36 18.11 3.28 20.97
CA VAL A 36 18.97 2.66 21.96
C VAL A 36 20.40 3.02 21.60
N LYS A 37 21.07 3.85 22.42
CA LYS A 37 22.48 4.19 22.24
C LYS A 37 23.29 2.92 22.43
N VAL A 38 23.52 2.22 21.32
CA VAL A 38 24.39 1.07 21.34
C VAL A 38 25.81 1.59 21.46
N ILE A 39 26.42 1.37 22.61
CA ILE A 39 27.82 1.75 22.87
C ILE A 39 28.71 1.16 21.79
N GLY A 40 29.46 2.03 21.09
CA GLY A 40 30.37 1.64 20.02
C GLY A 40 30.07 2.17 18.62
N GLY A 41 29.02 3.00 18.45
CA GLY A 41 28.79 3.77 17.21
C GLY A 41 28.54 2.96 15.92
N ARG A 42 28.38 1.64 16.02
CA ARG A 42 28.22 0.74 14.88
C ARG A 42 26.75 0.60 14.52
N LYS A 43 26.36 1.03 13.32
CA LYS A 43 25.06 0.68 12.74
C LYS A 43 24.94 -0.84 12.60
N ALA A 44 23.89 -1.41 13.22
CA ALA A 44 23.54 -2.80 12.98
C ALA A 44 23.17 -3.01 11.51
N GLN A 45 23.77 -3.98 10.86
CA GLN A 45 23.29 -4.45 9.57
C GLN A 45 22.22 -5.52 9.83
N LYS A 46 21.02 -5.34 9.30
CA LYS A 46 19.91 -6.27 9.48
C LYS A 46 19.50 -6.86 8.15
N LEU A 47 19.30 -8.19 8.13
CA LEU A 47 18.76 -8.87 6.96
C LEU A 47 17.31 -8.45 6.71
N GLY A 48 16.98 -8.24 5.42
CA GLY A 48 15.64 -7.89 5.00
C GLY A 48 15.17 -6.50 5.43
N GLU A 49 15.98 -5.68 6.12
CA GLU A 49 15.61 -4.32 6.52
C GLU A 49 16.22 -3.29 5.56
N GLU A 50 15.39 -2.37 5.09
CA GLU A 50 15.77 -1.21 4.31
C GLU A 50 15.12 0.05 4.87
N LYS A 51 15.91 1.12 5.01
CA LYS A 51 15.45 2.41 5.55
C LYS A 51 15.61 3.49 4.51
N VAL A 52 14.50 4.11 4.13
CA VAL A 52 14.43 5.23 3.20
C VAL A 52 14.13 6.50 3.99
N ARG A 53 15.15 7.31 4.24
CA ARG A 53 15.03 8.56 5.01
C ARG A 53 14.53 9.71 4.13
N ARG A 54 14.05 10.80 4.75
CA ARG A 54 13.50 11.98 4.07
C ARG A 54 14.37 12.47 2.92
N GLN A 55 15.68 12.54 3.09
CA GLN A 55 16.60 12.99 2.04
C GLN A 55 16.55 12.10 0.78
N ALA A 56 16.41 10.79 0.96
CA ALA A 56 16.29 9.85 -0.17
C ALA A 56 14.89 9.97 -0.82
N LEU A 57 13.82 10.10 -0.01
CA LEU A 57 12.46 10.35 -0.49
C LEU A 57 12.43 11.63 -1.36
N ASP A 58 13.12 12.69 -0.93
CA ASP A 58 13.20 13.94 -1.68
C ASP A 58 14.05 13.82 -2.95
N LYS A 59 15.22 13.16 -2.88
CA LYS A 59 16.10 12.95 -4.05
C LYS A 59 15.39 12.13 -5.14
N GLN A 60 14.60 11.15 -4.75
CA GLN A 60 13.81 10.30 -5.67
C GLN A 60 12.49 10.95 -6.08
N MET A 61 12.14 12.10 -5.51
CA MET A 61 10.87 12.81 -5.72
C MET A 61 9.66 11.88 -5.53
N VAL A 62 9.67 11.12 -4.42
CA VAL A 62 8.61 10.17 -4.07
C VAL A 62 7.29 10.92 -3.93
N SER A 63 6.30 10.55 -4.73
CA SER A 63 4.97 11.14 -4.74
C SER A 63 3.86 10.14 -4.38
N ASP A 64 4.16 8.86 -4.48
CA ASP A 64 3.30 7.74 -4.05
C ASP A 64 4.13 6.47 -3.76
N GLU A 65 3.46 5.38 -3.47
CA GLU A 65 4.07 4.10 -3.12
C GLU A 65 4.85 3.48 -4.29
N SER A 66 4.45 3.73 -5.53
CA SER A 66 5.17 3.22 -6.72
C SER A 66 6.53 3.89 -6.86
N ASP A 67 6.63 5.18 -6.53
CA ASP A 67 7.90 5.88 -6.51
C ASP A 67 8.79 5.40 -5.36
N LEU A 68 8.19 5.11 -4.18
CA LEU A 68 8.92 4.63 -3.00
C LEU A 68 9.71 3.34 -3.30
N VAL A 69 9.10 2.42 -4.06
CA VAL A 69 9.71 1.10 -4.35
C VAL A 69 10.35 1.00 -5.74
N ARG A 70 10.37 2.10 -6.51
CA ARG A 70 10.82 2.13 -7.91
C ARG A 70 12.17 1.46 -8.13
N TYR A 71 13.10 1.64 -7.20
CA TYR A 71 14.49 1.15 -7.32
C TYR A 71 14.81 -0.01 -6.38
N ASP A 72 13.79 -0.61 -5.74
CA ASP A 72 13.92 -1.83 -4.96
C ASP A 72 13.29 -3.03 -5.70
N PRO A 73 14.10 -3.90 -6.31
CA PRO A 73 13.58 -5.03 -7.10
C PRO A 73 12.92 -6.15 -6.26
N GLY A 74 13.04 -6.09 -4.93
CA GLY A 74 12.48 -7.10 -4.01
C GLY A 74 11.05 -6.80 -3.53
N ILE A 75 10.50 -5.66 -3.95
CA ILE A 75 9.17 -5.19 -3.55
C ILE A 75 8.46 -4.53 -4.74
N SER A 76 7.17 -4.71 -4.83
CA SER A 76 6.32 -4.03 -5.80
C SER A 76 5.03 -3.55 -5.13
N VAL A 77 4.26 -2.72 -5.81
CA VAL A 77 2.93 -2.31 -5.35
C VAL A 77 1.86 -3.22 -5.95
N VAL A 78 0.80 -3.46 -5.20
CA VAL A 78 -0.39 -4.11 -5.75
C VAL A 78 -1.17 -3.08 -6.55
N GLU A 79 -1.22 -3.23 -7.87
CA GLU A 79 -1.97 -2.32 -8.72
C GLU A 79 -3.48 -2.64 -8.65
N GLY A 80 -4.26 -1.66 -8.23
CA GLY A 80 -5.71 -1.75 -8.05
C GLY A 80 -6.50 -1.09 -9.19
N GLY A 81 -5.94 -1.03 -10.39
CA GLY A 81 -6.59 -0.38 -11.53
C GLY A 81 -6.77 1.13 -11.29
N ARG A 82 -8.01 1.64 -11.47
CA ARG A 82 -8.30 3.08 -11.34
C ARG A 82 -8.04 3.66 -9.95
N SER A 83 -8.11 2.85 -8.91
CA SER A 83 -7.98 3.31 -7.51
C SER A 83 -6.52 3.50 -7.07
N GLY A 84 -5.56 3.21 -7.94
CA GLY A 84 -4.13 3.29 -7.64
C GLY A 84 -3.60 2.03 -6.96
N SER A 85 -2.53 2.18 -6.18
CA SER A 85 -1.89 1.07 -5.47
C SER A 85 -2.67 0.68 -4.21
N ASN A 86 -2.79 -0.63 -3.96
CA ASN A 86 -3.46 -1.19 -2.78
C ASN A 86 -2.51 -2.04 -1.94
N GLY A 87 -1.55 -1.40 -1.30
CA GLY A 87 -0.53 -2.08 -0.51
C GLY A 87 0.65 -2.54 -1.35
N PHE A 88 1.43 -3.45 -0.77
CA PHE A 88 2.70 -3.90 -1.31
C PHE A 88 2.72 -5.41 -1.51
N THR A 89 3.50 -5.84 -2.49
CA THR A 89 3.92 -7.22 -2.66
C THR A 89 5.37 -7.37 -2.22
N ILE A 90 5.64 -8.21 -1.25
CA ILE A 90 6.99 -8.50 -0.76
C ILE A 90 7.23 -10.00 -0.85
N ARG A 91 8.31 -10.39 -1.56
CA ARG A 91 8.72 -11.79 -1.70
C ARG A 91 7.60 -12.75 -2.11
N GLY A 92 6.66 -12.26 -2.93
CA GLY A 92 5.58 -13.07 -3.54
C GLY A 92 4.33 -13.21 -2.71
N VAL A 93 4.18 -12.46 -1.64
CA VAL A 93 2.92 -12.31 -0.92
C VAL A 93 2.51 -10.86 -0.82
N ASP A 94 1.23 -10.60 -0.84
CA ASP A 94 0.65 -9.27 -0.93
C ASP A 94 -0.55 -9.07 0.00
N LYS A 95 -1.23 -7.95 -0.13
CA LYS A 95 -2.44 -7.57 0.61
C LYS A 95 -2.21 -7.59 2.13
N ASP A 96 -3.08 -8.23 2.90
CA ASP A 96 -3.00 -8.28 4.36
C ASP A 96 -1.88 -9.17 4.91
N ARG A 97 -1.07 -9.77 4.03
CA ARG A 97 0.15 -10.51 4.39
C ARG A 97 1.40 -9.62 4.44
N VAL A 98 1.25 -8.36 4.03
CA VAL A 98 2.24 -7.31 4.24
C VAL A 98 1.63 -6.28 5.18
N ALA A 99 2.19 -6.16 6.38
CA ALA A 99 1.73 -5.18 7.35
C ALA A 99 2.10 -3.75 6.91
N ILE A 100 1.21 -2.80 7.13
CA ILE A 100 1.47 -1.37 6.92
C ILE A 100 1.20 -0.65 8.23
N ASN A 101 2.20 0.03 8.75
CA ASN A 101 2.12 0.77 10.01
C ASN A 101 2.54 2.23 9.81
N VAL A 102 1.89 3.14 10.52
CA VAL A 102 2.28 4.55 10.62
C VAL A 102 2.52 4.87 12.09
N ASP A 103 3.73 5.28 12.44
CA ASP A 103 4.18 5.50 13.82
C ASP A 103 3.91 4.29 14.75
N GLY A 104 4.10 3.07 14.24
CA GLY A 104 3.85 1.83 14.98
C GLY A 104 2.39 1.38 15.02
N LEU A 105 1.45 2.18 14.48
CA LEU A 105 0.03 1.85 14.47
C LEU A 105 -0.35 1.12 13.19
N ALA A 106 -0.96 -0.05 13.34
CA ALA A 106 -1.43 -0.82 12.21
C ALA A 106 -2.47 -0.03 11.42
N GLN A 107 -2.32 -0.01 10.11
CA GLN A 107 -3.34 0.52 9.22
C GLN A 107 -4.53 -0.43 9.17
N ALA A 108 -5.67 0.09 8.72
CA ALA A 108 -6.86 -0.70 8.59
C ALA A 108 -6.64 -1.94 7.70
N GLU A 109 -7.38 -3.01 7.99
CA GLU A 109 -7.39 -4.20 7.16
C GLU A 109 -7.78 -3.85 5.73
N SER A 110 -7.16 -4.48 4.76
CA SER A 110 -7.66 -4.47 3.39
C SER A 110 -9.04 -5.11 3.40
N ARG A 111 -10.02 -4.40 2.94
CA ARG A 111 -11.38 -4.92 2.78
C ARG A 111 -11.67 -5.40 1.39
N SER A 112 -10.66 -5.69 0.66
CA SER A 112 -10.74 -6.42 -0.56
C SER A 112 -10.10 -7.78 -0.32
N SER A 113 -10.91 -8.74 0.11
CA SER A 113 -10.53 -10.14 -0.07
C SER A 113 -10.15 -10.36 -1.52
N GLU A 114 -9.29 -11.33 -1.79
CA GLU A 114 -8.98 -11.71 -3.19
C GLU A 114 -10.24 -11.93 -4.01
N ALA A 115 -11.26 -12.52 -3.39
CA ALA A 115 -12.59 -12.67 -3.90
C ALA A 115 -13.16 -11.37 -4.44
N PHE A 116 -13.10 -10.35 -3.64
CA PHE A 116 -13.73 -9.10 -3.98
C PHE A 116 -12.98 -8.35 -5.09
N GLN A 117 -11.66 -8.39 -5.07
CA GLN A 117 -10.86 -7.80 -6.16
C GLN A 117 -11.02 -8.57 -7.47
N GLU A 118 -11.09 -9.89 -7.38
CA GLU A 118 -11.17 -10.74 -8.57
C GLU A 118 -12.54 -10.72 -9.23
N LEU A 119 -13.59 -10.73 -8.43
CA LEU A 119 -14.96 -10.74 -8.94
C LEU A 119 -15.59 -9.35 -9.04
N PHE A 120 -15.16 -8.39 -8.21
CA PHE A 120 -15.86 -7.12 -8.02
C PHE A 120 -15.04 -5.85 -8.14
N GLY A 121 -13.84 -5.88 -8.64
CA GLY A 121 -13.14 -4.64 -9.04
C GLY A 121 -14.01 -3.70 -9.88
N ALA A 122 -15.20 -4.18 -10.20
CA ALA A 122 -16.24 -3.57 -10.98
C ALA A 122 -17.20 -2.66 -10.22
N TYR A 123 -17.59 -3.04 -9.03
CA TYR A 123 -18.80 -2.48 -8.44
C TYR A 123 -18.55 -1.41 -7.38
N GLY A 124 -17.35 -0.89 -7.26
CA GLY A 124 -17.06 0.17 -6.33
C GLY A 124 -15.61 0.19 -5.88
N ASN A 125 -15.29 1.14 -5.02
CA ASN A 125 -13.96 1.25 -4.43
C ASN A 125 -13.83 0.29 -3.24
N PHE A 126 -14.08 -0.99 -3.47
CA PHE A 126 -13.84 -2.01 -2.47
C PHE A 126 -12.36 -2.31 -2.29
N ASN A 127 -11.54 -1.86 -3.23
CA ASN A 127 -10.11 -1.75 -3.04
C ASN A 127 -9.84 -0.56 -2.12
N ALA A 128 -10.17 -0.78 -0.85
CA ALA A 128 -9.76 0.11 0.20
C ALA A 128 -8.27 0.38 0.06
N ASN A 129 -7.93 1.54 -0.45
CA ASN A 129 -6.54 1.92 -0.53
C ASN A 129 -5.99 1.99 0.89
N ARG A 130 -5.24 0.96 1.31
CA ARG A 130 -4.56 0.93 2.61
C ARG A 130 -3.51 2.03 2.73
N ASN A 131 -3.10 2.59 1.61
CA ASN A 131 -2.12 3.66 1.50
C ASN A 131 -2.83 5.02 1.48
N THR A 132 -3.46 5.39 2.57
CA THR A 132 -4.15 6.68 2.70
C THR A 132 -3.23 7.80 3.20
N SER A 133 -1.92 7.55 3.24
CA SER A 133 -0.94 8.44 3.86
C SER A 133 -0.24 9.32 2.82
N GLU A 134 0.04 10.56 3.19
CA GLU A 134 0.70 11.56 2.34
C GLU A 134 2.23 11.45 2.48
N PRO A 135 3.00 11.25 1.38
CA PRO A 135 4.46 11.12 1.44
C PRO A 135 5.21 12.30 2.07
N GLU A 136 4.65 13.52 1.99
CA GLU A 136 5.27 14.68 2.62
C GLU A 136 5.14 14.66 4.15
N ASN A 137 4.30 13.81 4.72
CA ASN A 137 4.20 13.65 6.17
C ASN A 137 5.32 12.79 6.77
N PHE A 138 6.10 12.04 5.96
CA PHE A 138 7.06 11.07 6.47
C PHE A 138 8.47 11.61 6.58
N SER A 139 9.14 11.27 7.69
CA SER A 139 10.58 11.46 7.91
C SER A 139 11.40 10.24 7.47
N GLU A 140 10.85 9.03 7.66
CA GLU A 140 11.50 7.77 7.31
C GLU A 140 10.46 6.70 6.92
N VAL A 141 10.81 5.81 6.01
CA VAL A 141 10.08 4.59 5.72
C VAL A 141 11.02 3.42 5.92
N THR A 142 10.62 2.46 6.77
CA THR A 142 11.37 1.22 6.99
C THR A 142 10.61 0.06 6.34
N ILE A 143 11.26 -0.63 5.41
CA ILE A 143 10.74 -1.80 4.73
C ILE A 143 11.42 -3.03 5.33
N ASN A 144 10.62 -3.95 5.89
CA ASN A 144 11.09 -5.23 6.40
C ASN A 144 10.63 -6.34 5.45
N LYS A 145 11.56 -7.09 4.87
CA LYS A 145 11.29 -8.22 3.97
C LYS A 145 11.36 -9.54 4.74
N GLY A 146 10.43 -10.45 4.45
CA GLY A 146 10.27 -11.73 5.17
C GLY A 146 9.41 -11.59 6.44
N ALA A 147 9.02 -12.73 7.04
CA ALA A 147 8.16 -12.74 8.22
C ALA A 147 8.71 -11.85 9.35
N ASP A 148 7.88 -10.92 9.84
CA ASP A 148 8.28 -9.91 10.82
C ASP A 148 7.19 -9.59 11.88
N SER A 149 6.31 -10.56 12.17
CA SER A 149 5.23 -10.31 13.13
C SER A 149 5.72 -9.99 14.53
N LEU A 150 6.94 -10.39 14.89
CA LEU A 150 7.56 -10.06 16.17
C LEU A 150 7.63 -8.53 16.39
N LYS A 151 7.99 -7.76 15.35
CA LYS A 151 8.14 -6.31 15.41
C LYS A 151 6.90 -5.58 14.89
N SER A 152 6.42 -6.01 13.74
CA SER A 152 5.39 -5.29 12.98
C SER A 152 3.97 -5.79 13.26
N GLY A 153 3.81 -6.80 14.12
CA GLY A 153 2.52 -7.34 14.53
C GLY A 153 1.90 -8.34 13.57
N SER A 154 0.65 -8.70 13.84
CA SER A 154 -0.15 -9.60 13.02
C SER A 154 -0.27 -9.06 11.59
N GLY A 155 -0.19 -9.97 10.60
CA GLY A 155 -0.24 -9.63 9.16
C GLY A 155 1.12 -9.47 8.49
N ALA A 156 2.24 -9.43 9.22
CA ALA A 156 3.58 -9.34 8.64
C ALA A 156 4.13 -10.72 8.25
N LEU A 157 3.44 -11.46 7.36
CA LEU A 157 3.89 -12.77 6.88
C LEU A 157 4.96 -12.66 5.80
N GLY A 158 4.79 -11.75 4.85
CA GLY A 158 5.75 -11.46 3.78
C GLY A 158 6.70 -10.32 4.13
N GLY A 159 6.30 -9.49 5.07
CA GLY A 159 7.06 -8.32 5.49
C GLY A 159 6.18 -7.21 6.03
N ALA A 160 6.78 -6.03 6.18
CA ALA A 160 6.09 -4.84 6.64
C ALA A 160 6.67 -3.57 6.03
N VAL A 161 5.81 -2.56 5.85
CA VAL A 161 6.20 -1.19 5.51
C VAL A 161 5.80 -0.28 6.66
N ASN A 162 6.79 0.28 7.34
CA ASN A 162 6.62 1.09 8.53
C ASN A 162 6.98 2.54 8.21
N TYR A 163 6.00 3.41 8.26
CA TYR A 163 6.14 4.84 8.04
C TYR A 163 6.34 5.55 9.38
N LYS A 164 7.33 6.41 9.45
CA LYS A 164 7.54 7.34 10.56
C LYS A 164 7.17 8.73 10.10
N THR A 165 6.23 9.38 10.78
CA THR A 165 5.85 10.75 10.47
C THR A 165 6.88 11.74 11.00
N LYS A 166 6.95 12.92 10.39
CA LYS A 166 7.81 14.02 10.79
C LYS A 166 7.51 14.47 12.22
N SER A 167 8.52 14.97 12.89
CA SER A 167 8.46 15.58 14.24
C SER A 167 9.07 16.97 14.23
N ALA A 168 8.77 17.81 15.20
CA ALA A 168 9.41 19.12 15.34
C ALA A 168 10.94 18.98 15.48
N SER A 169 11.42 17.95 16.20
CA SER A 169 12.84 17.65 16.37
C SER A 169 13.61 17.35 15.09
N ASP A 170 12.91 17.03 13.97
CA ASP A 170 13.55 16.87 12.67
C ASP A 170 13.99 18.21 12.04
N TYR A 171 13.51 19.34 12.59
CA TYR A 171 13.65 20.67 11.99
C TYR A 171 14.20 21.74 12.93
N VAL A 172 13.94 21.63 14.23
CA VAL A 172 14.26 22.68 15.20
C VAL A 172 15.17 22.15 16.32
N SER A 173 15.98 23.06 16.85
CA SER A 173 16.85 22.85 18.02
C SER A 173 16.82 24.12 18.87
N GLU A 174 17.49 24.13 20.03
CA GLU A 174 17.62 25.34 20.85
C GLU A 174 18.29 26.50 20.08
N GLU A 175 19.27 26.18 19.23
CA GLU A 175 19.99 27.18 18.41
C GLU A 175 19.16 27.65 17.21
N LYS A 176 18.26 26.78 16.71
CA LYS A 176 17.34 27.05 15.59
C LYS A 176 15.91 26.74 16.01
N PRO A 177 15.23 27.63 16.75
CA PRO A 177 13.95 27.31 17.39
C PRO A 177 12.75 27.30 16.45
N TYR A 178 12.89 27.67 15.18
CA TYR A 178 11.82 27.68 14.18
C TYR A 178 12.31 27.21 12.83
N HIS A 179 11.39 26.66 12.06
CA HIS A 179 11.60 26.27 10.67
C HIS A 179 10.35 26.49 9.83
N LEU A 180 10.54 27.00 8.61
CA LEU A 180 9.51 27.10 7.60
C LEU A 180 10.05 26.52 6.28
N GLY A 181 9.38 25.46 5.81
CA GLY A 181 9.65 24.83 4.52
C GLY A 181 8.46 24.99 3.58
N ILE A 182 8.70 25.37 2.34
CA ILE A 182 7.69 25.43 1.28
C ILE A 182 8.21 24.62 0.11
N LYS A 183 7.40 23.65 -0.35
CA LYS A 183 7.75 22.76 -1.46
C LYS A 183 6.61 22.71 -2.47
N GLY A 184 6.94 22.84 -3.74
CA GLY A 184 6.01 22.68 -4.84
C GLY A 184 6.58 21.74 -5.90
N GLY A 185 5.72 21.10 -6.68
CA GLY A 185 6.22 20.23 -7.73
C GLY A 185 5.19 19.83 -8.77
N TYR A 186 5.72 19.22 -9.82
CA TYR A 186 4.98 18.64 -10.94
C TYR A 186 5.47 17.23 -11.21
N ILE A 187 4.53 16.29 -11.38
CA ILE A 187 4.77 14.88 -11.70
C ILE A 187 4.12 14.58 -13.06
N GLY A 188 4.92 14.28 -14.06
CA GLY A 188 4.47 14.23 -15.45
C GLY A 188 3.59 13.04 -15.81
N ARG A 189 3.77 11.87 -15.16
CA ARG A 189 3.04 10.64 -15.51
C ARG A 189 1.52 10.76 -15.36
N ASN A 190 1.05 11.58 -14.45
CA ASN A 190 -0.37 11.81 -14.17
C ASN A 190 -0.73 13.31 -14.09
N SER A 191 0.13 14.16 -14.66
CA SER A 191 -0.05 15.61 -14.67
C SER A 191 -0.30 16.21 -13.27
N GLN A 192 0.22 15.55 -12.22
CA GLN A 192 0.03 15.94 -10.84
C GLN A 192 0.81 17.21 -10.53
N LYS A 193 0.16 18.13 -9.82
CA LYS A 193 0.78 19.31 -9.20
C LYS A 193 0.57 19.23 -7.70
N PHE A 194 1.53 19.69 -6.93
CA PHE A 194 1.39 19.74 -5.49
C PHE A 194 2.08 20.94 -4.87
N SER A 195 1.60 21.30 -3.68
CA SER A 195 2.25 22.24 -2.78
C SER A 195 2.20 21.68 -1.36
N SER A 196 3.29 21.86 -0.62
CA SER A 196 3.42 21.45 0.77
C SER A 196 4.08 22.54 1.59
N ILE A 197 3.58 22.79 2.79
CA ILE A 197 4.14 23.70 3.76
C ILE A 197 4.47 22.89 5.01
N THR A 198 5.70 23.03 5.51
CA THR A 198 6.16 22.46 6.78
C THR A 198 6.57 23.60 7.70
N ALA A 199 5.92 23.74 8.83
CA ALA A 199 6.28 24.71 9.87
C ALA A 199 6.58 23.97 11.17
N ALA A 200 7.68 24.31 11.83
CA ALA A 200 8.02 23.75 13.13
C ALA A 200 8.55 24.84 14.04
N GLY A 201 8.33 24.66 15.34
CA GLY A 201 8.80 25.60 16.34
C GLY A 201 9.01 24.92 17.69
N THR A 202 9.91 25.47 18.50
CA THR A 202 10.11 25.09 19.91
C THR A 202 10.23 26.36 20.78
N TRP A 203 9.58 26.32 21.94
CA TRP A 203 9.59 27.41 22.90
C TRP A 203 9.22 26.96 24.32
N LEU A 204 10.10 27.18 25.28
CA LEU A 204 9.88 26.88 26.72
C LEU A 204 9.34 25.43 26.96
N GLY A 205 9.97 24.42 26.34
CA GLY A 205 9.56 23.04 26.47
C GLY A 205 8.39 22.62 25.59
N LEU A 206 7.71 23.57 24.94
CA LEU A 206 6.69 23.29 23.95
C LEU A 206 7.35 23.11 22.58
N ASP A 207 6.96 22.12 21.83
CA ASP A 207 7.31 21.98 20.41
C ASP A 207 6.07 21.69 19.57
N ALA A 208 6.07 22.22 18.35
CA ALA A 208 4.96 22.04 17.42
C ALA A 208 5.48 21.78 16.02
N LEU A 209 4.78 20.94 15.28
CA LEU A 209 4.97 20.70 13.85
C LEU A 209 3.63 20.77 13.15
N MET A 210 3.60 21.44 12.00
CA MET A 210 2.49 21.40 11.05
C MET A 210 3.02 21.09 9.66
N VAL A 211 2.44 20.09 8.99
CA VAL A 211 2.64 19.83 7.56
C VAL A 211 1.27 19.89 6.89
N TYR A 212 1.15 20.73 5.88
CA TYR A 212 -0.05 20.80 5.05
C TYR A 212 0.34 20.56 3.60
N THR A 213 -0.32 19.61 2.95
CA THR A 213 -0.06 19.28 1.54
C THR A 213 -1.37 19.24 0.78
N ARG A 214 -1.34 19.82 -0.42
CA ARG A 214 -2.41 19.73 -1.39
C ARG A 214 -1.87 19.24 -2.72
N ARG A 215 -2.52 18.20 -3.26
CA ARG A 215 -2.21 17.61 -4.56
C ARG A 215 -3.44 17.60 -5.44
N PHE A 216 -3.26 17.72 -6.72
CA PHE A 216 -4.29 17.48 -7.74
C PHE A 216 -3.62 16.91 -8.98
N GLY A 217 -4.29 15.99 -9.62
CA GLY A 217 -3.78 15.28 -10.78
C GLY A 217 -4.89 14.63 -11.60
N LYS A 218 -4.45 13.92 -12.60
CA LYS A 218 -5.29 13.19 -13.56
C LYS A 218 -4.98 11.70 -13.52
N GLU A 219 -5.60 10.95 -14.42
CA GLU A 219 -5.26 9.54 -14.65
C GLU A 219 -3.76 9.36 -14.95
N THR A 220 -3.22 8.23 -14.55
CA THR A 220 -1.87 7.83 -14.97
C THR A 220 -1.89 7.52 -16.47
N LYS A 221 -1.06 8.22 -17.22
CA LYS A 221 -0.94 8.02 -18.67
C LYS A 221 -0.34 6.66 -18.98
N ASN A 222 -0.83 6.04 -20.02
CA ASN A 222 -0.20 4.86 -20.59
C ASN A 222 0.79 5.25 -21.72
N ASN A 223 1.62 4.30 -22.15
CA ASN A 223 2.52 4.47 -23.29
C ASN A 223 1.91 3.83 -24.55
N SER A 224 0.76 4.33 -24.99
CA SER A 224 0.12 3.88 -26.21
C SER A 224 0.02 5.04 -27.18
N ASP A 225 0.63 4.87 -28.36
CA ASP A 225 0.44 5.75 -29.52
C ASP A 225 -0.83 5.39 -30.28
N ALA A 226 -1.51 4.29 -29.89
CA ALA A 226 -2.76 3.92 -30.51
C ALA A 226 -3.74 5.08 -30.33
N ALA A 227 -4.12 5.69 -31.44
CA ALA A 227 -5.34 6.47 -31.51
C ALA A 227 -6.46 5.62 -30.90
N ASP A 228 -7.40 6.25 -30.20
CA ASP A 228 -8.58 5.54 -29.73
C ASP A 228 -9.16 4.75 -30.92
N THR A 229 -8.85 3.47 -30.98
CA THR A 229 -9.22 2.64 -32.12
C THR A 229 -10.73 2.52 -32.14
N VAL A 230 -11.32 2.90 -33.24
CA VAL A 230 -12.72 2.62 -33.54
C VAL A 230 -12.84 1.10 -33.67
N ILE A 231 -13.55 0.48 -32.71
CA ILE A 231 -13.75 -0.97 -32.74
C ILE A 231 -15.08 -1.23 -33.39
N THR A 232 -15.01 -1.91 -34.50
CA THR A 232 -16.15 -2.21 -35.36
C THR A 232 -16.82 -3.54 -35.02
N ASP A 233 -16.31 -4.35 -34.11
CA ASP A 233 -16.85 -5.70 -33.93
C ASP A 233 -16.77 -6.16 -32.46
N ASN A 234 -17.64 -5.61 -31.59
CA ASN A 234 -17.82 -6.13 -30.22
C ASN A 234 -19.17 -6.83 -30.11
N LYS A 235 -19.22 -8.09 -30.47
CA LYS A 235 -20.32 -8.95 -30.04
C LYS A 235 -20.19 -9.07 -28.52
N GLN A 236 -21.08 -8.43 -27.80
CA GLN A 236 -21.15 -8.60 -26.36
C GLN A 236 -21.40 -10.08 -26.05
N SER A 237 -20.62 -10.64 -25.16
CA SER A 237 -20.66 -12.08 -24.84
C SER A 237 -22.02 -12.57 -24.34
N TRP A 238 -22.86 -11.68 -23.81
CA TRP A 238 -24.21 -12.02 -23.33
C TRP A 238 -25.31 -11.90 -24.40
N ASN A 239 -25.04 -11.22 -25.50
CA ASN A 239 -25.99 -11.17 -26.61
C ASN A 239 -25.29 -11.52 -27.95
N PRO A 240 -25.22 -12.80 -28.30
CA PRO A 240 -24.57 -13.27 -29.52
C PRO A 240 -25.24 -12.77 -30.81
N ASN A 241 -26.44 -12.20 -30.72
CA ASN A 241 -27.20 -11.65 -31.86
C ASN A 241 -27.05 -10.13 -32.00
N ALA A 242 -26.37 -9.45 -31.08
CA ALA A 242 -26.06 -8.05 -31.23
C ALA A 242 -25.14 -7.86 -32.46
N GLY A 243 -25.56 -7.06 -33.42
CA GLY A 243 -24.74 -6.70 -34.55
C GLY A 243 -23.45 -5.99 -34.17
N SER A 244 -22.54 -5.89 -35.14
CA SER A 244 -21.30 -5.13 -34.94
C SER A 244 -21.64 -3.66 -34.63
N THR A 245 -21.09 -3.15 -33.53
CA THR A 245 -21.35 -1.79 -33.07
C THR A 245 -20.03 -1.01 -33.01
N ASN A 246 -20.03 0.17 -33.59
CA ASN A 246 -18.91 1.08 -33.53
C ASN A 246 -18.98 1.90 -32.21
N TYR A 247 -18.19 1.52 -31.21
CA TYR A 247 -18.16 2.23 -29.94
C TYR A 247 -17.17 3.41 -29.91
N GLY A 248 -16.47 3.68 -30.99
CA GLY A 248 -15.44 4.71 -31.04
C GLY A 248 -14.31 4.40 -30.03
N SER A 249 -13.92 5.40 -29.26
CA SER A 249 -12.88 5.30 -28.22
C SER A 249 -13.41 4.75 -26.89
N ARG A 250 -14.48 3.98 -26.89
CA ARG A 250 -15.23 3.55 -25.70
C ARG A 250 -15.31 2.03 -25.62
N GLY A 251 -15.68 1.52 -24.42
CA GLY A 251 -15.82 0.09 -24.18
C GLY A 251 -14.53 -0.61 -23.77
N VAL A 252 -14.61 -1.91 -23.53
CA VAL A 252 -13.51 -2.74 -23.00
C VAL A 252 -12.25 -2.73 -23.87
N ALA A 253 -12.40 -2.45 -25.13
CA ALA A 253 -11.30 -2.40 -26.07
C ALA A 253 -10.64 -1.01 -26.19
N ARG A 254 -11.08 -0.04 -25.38
CA ARG A 254 -10.44 1.27 -25.29
C ARG A 254 -8.96 1.14 -24.98
N SER A 255 -8.10 1.84 -25.71
CA SER A 255 -6.64 1.77 -25.59
C SER A 255 -6.03 2.77 -24.59
N LYS A 256 -6.78 3.80 -24.19
CA LYS A 256 -6.35 4.82 -23.21
C LYS A 256 -7.01 4.61 -21.86
N PRO A 257 -6.34 4.96 -20.75
CA PRO A 257 -6.94 4.98 -19.42
C PRO A 257 -8.21 5.83 -19.37
N ASP A 258 -9.10 5.52 -18.47
CA ASP A 258 -10.30 6.32 -18.26
C ASP A 258 -9.91 7.68 -17.66
N PRO A 259 -10.52 8.80 -18.14
CA PRO A 259 -10.22 10.13 -17.62
C PRO A 259 -10.50 10.24 -16.13
N GLN A 260 -9.56 10.81 -15.41
CA GLN A 260 -9.70 11.05 -13.97
C GLN A 260 -9.29 12.48 -13.63
N ASP A 261 -10.01 13.07 -12.68
CA ASP A 261 -9.59 14.26 -11.95
C ASP A 261 -9.61 13.93 -10.45
N TRP A 262 -8.52 14.25 -9.76
CA TRP A 262 -8.46 13.98 -8.33
C TRP A 262 -7.74 15.09 -7.56
N VAL A 263 -8.18 15.26 -6.31
CA VAL A 263 -7.59 16.18 -5.35
C VAL A 263 -7.32 15.43 -4.05
N ASN A 264 -6.11 15.57 -3.53
CA ASN A 264 -5.76 15.15 -2.16
C ASN A 264 -5.46 16.38 -1.31
N LYS A 265 -5.91 16.36 -0.06
CA LYS A 265 -5.58 17.33 0.98
C LYS A 265 -5.14 16.57 2.21
N SER A 266 -4.02 16.94 2.78
CA SER A 266 -3.48 16.29 3.97
C SER A 266 -2.94 17.30 4.96
N THR A 267 -3.21 17.08 6.24
CA THR A 267 -2.68 17.85 7.37
C THR A 267 -2.09 16.87 8.37
N LEU A 268 -0.87 17.11 8.78
CA LEU A 268 -0.25 16.52 9.97
C LEU A 268 0.05 17.65 10.94
N PHE A 269 -0.46 17.52 12.15
CA PHE A 269 -0.14 18.44 13.26
C PHE A 269 0.32 17.64 14.46
N LYS A 270 1.43 18.02 15.04
CA LYS A 270 1.95 17.45 16.28
C LYS A 270 2.26 18.57 17.27
N LEU A 271 1.88 18.36 18.51
CA LEU A 271 2.18 19.25 19.61
C LEU A 271 2.80 18.42 20.74
N GLY A 272 3.90 18.87 21.29
CA GLY A 272 4.56 18.21 22.39
C GLY A 272 4.92 19.19 23.49
N TYR A 273 4.92 18.73 24.74
CA TYR A 273 5.36 19.52 25.90
C TYR A 273 6.23 18.67 26.80
N ASN A 274 7.44 19.14 27.03
CA ASN A 274 8.38 18.58 27.99
C ASN A 274 8.15 19.27 29.33
N PHE A 275 7.60 18.54 30.32
CA PHE A 275 7.45 19.07 31.69
C PHE A 275 8.82 19.25 32.36
N ASN A 276 9.75 18.37 32.03
CA ASN A 276 11.16 18.35 32.44
C ASN A 276 11.91 17.42 31.46
N ASP A 277 13.19 17.23 31.67
CA ASP A 277 14.08 16.42 30.83
C ASP A 277 13.67 14.93 30.72
N LYS A 278 12.78 14.45 31.60
CA LYS A 278 12.39 13.05 31.73
C LYS A 278 10.95 12.77 31.31
N ASN A 279 10.12 13.78 31.22
CA ASN A 279 8.68 13.59 31.00
C ASN A 279 8.16 14.48 29.89
N ARG A 280 7.50 13.88 28.94
CA ARG A 280 6.91 14.53 27.77
C ARG A 280 5.51 13.99 27.51
N ILE A 281 4.59 14.89 27.18
CA ILE A 281 3.31 14.54 26.55
C ILE A 281 3.32 15.00 25.10
N GLY A 282 2.57 14.29 24.27
CA GLY A 282 2.38 14.62 22.86
C GLY A 282 0.95 14.45 22.43
N TRP A 283 0.54 15.26 21.47
CA TRP A 283 -0.71 15.15 20.75
C TRP A 283 -0.46 15.14 19.26
N ILE A 284 -1.20 14.27 18.55
CA ILE A 284 -1.06 14.04 17.12
C ILE A 284 -2.44 14.18 16.49
N TYR A 285 -2.51 14.94 15.42
CA TYR A 285 -3.66 15.04 14.54
C TYR A 285 -3.23 14.83 13.09
N GLU A 286 -3.86 13.87 12.42
CA GLU A 286 -3.73 13.67 10.98
C GLU A 286 -5.10 13.66 10.32
N ASP A 287 -5.18 14.33 9.19
CA ASP A 287 -6.36 14.37 8.33
C ASP A 287 -5.90 14.27 6.88
N SER A 288 -6.41 13.30 6.14
CA SER A 288 -6.11 13.11 4.73
C SER A 288 -7.37 12.75 3.98
N ARG A 289 -7.68 13.51 2.93
CA ARG A 289 -8.82 13.26 2.06
C ARG A 289 -8.42 13.30 0.61
N THR A 290 -8.75 12.23 -0.10
CA THR A 290 -8.65 12.15 -1.57
C THR A 290 -10.07 12.09 -2.15
N ASP A 291 -10.34 12.96 -3.09
CA ASP A 291 -11.58 12.99 -3.88
C ASP A 291 -11.18 12.76 -5.35
N ARG A 292 -11.74 11.74 -5.97
CA ARG A 292 -11.40 11.32 -7.33
C ARG A 292 -12.69 11.09 -8.14
N THR A 293 -12.81 11.76 -9.26
CA THR A 293 -13.86 11.52 -10.24
C THR A 293 -13.29 10.80 -11.45
N THR A 294 -13.94 9.74 -11.90
CA THR A 294 -13.56 8.93 -13.06
C THR A 294 -14.73 8.82 -14.02
N THR A 295 -14.51 9.16 -15.29
CA THR A 295 -15.46 8.84 -16.38
C THR A 295 -15.08 7.49 -16.93
N GLU A 296 -15.90 6.44 -16.69
CA GLU A 296 -15.57 5.05 -17.03
C GLU A 296 -15.88 4.73 -18.50
N LEU A 297 -15.13 5.33 -19.41
CA LEU A 297 -15.29 5.10 -20.85
C LEU A 297 -14.97 3.66 -21.26
N SER A 298 -14.12 2.96 -20.51
CA SER A 298 -13.78 1.55 -20.77
C SER A 298 -14.89 0.58 -20.37
N ASN A 299 -15.88 1.03 -19.61
CA ASN A 299 -16.99 0.21 -19.13
C ASN A 299 -18.31 0.48 -19.86
N MET A 300 -18.29 1.09 -21.02
CA MET A 300 -19.52 1.40 -21.73
C MET A 300 -20.17 0.14 -22.29
N TRP A 301 -21.37 -0.11 -21.81
CA TRP A 301 -22.25 -1.20 -22.24
C TRP A 301 -23.26 -0.73 -23.27
N ALA A 302 -23.37 0.58 -23.45
CA ALA A 302 -24.51 1.17 -24.07
C ALA A 302 -24.32 1.42 -25.54
N ALA A 303 -24.87 0.54 -26.31
CA ALA A 303 -25.37 0.89 -27.62
C ALA A 303 -26.90 0.78 -27.60
N ASN A 304 -27.58 1.66 -28.31
CA ASN A 304 -29.01 1.48 -28.54
C ASN A 304 -29.23 0.26 -29.45
N TRP A 305 -30.49 -0.13 -29.60
CA TRP A 305 -30.85 -1.27 -30.46
C TRP A 305 -30.45 -1.10 -31.94
N LYS A 306 -30.14 0.16 -32.35
CA LYS A 306 -29.54 0.47 -33.66
C LYS A 306 -28.02 0.37 -33.67
N GLY A 307 -27.39 0.06 -32.57
CA GLY A 307 -25.94 0.01 -32.46
C GLY A 307 -25.24 1.36 -32.29
N GLU A 308 -25.98 2.45 -32.04
CA GLU A 308 -25.41 3.77 -31.82
C GLU A 308 -24.88 3.88 -30.37
N ALA A 309 -23.63 4.36 -30.21
CA ALA A 309 -23.07 4.59 -28.91
C ALA A 309 -23.83 5.71 -28.19
N LEU A 310 -24.33 5.43 -27.00
CA LEU A 310 -24.89 6.46 -26.12
C LEU A 310 -23.74 7.21 -25.42
N GLY A 311 -23.99 8.45 -25.04
CA GLY A 311 -22.99 9.34 -24.44
C GLY A 311 -22.17 8.76 -23.29
N ASP A 312 -21.53 9.57 -22.47
CA ASP A 312 -20.80 9.11 -21.29
C ASP A 312 -21.83 8.52 -20.31
N THR A 313 -21.84 7.18 -20.23
CA THR A 313 -22.92 6.48 -19.54
C THR A 313 -22.57 6.15 -18.10
N ARG A 314 -21.29 6.17 -17.73
CA ARG A 314 -20.88 5.83 -16.38
C ARG A 314 -19.81 6.75 -15.84
N SER A 315 -20.06 7.30 -14.69
CA SER A 315 -19.07 8.05 -13.92
C SER A 315 -19.05 7.60 -12.47
N ARG A 316 -17.92 7.77 -11.82
CA ARG A 316 -17.73 7.47 -10.40
C ARG A 316 -17.01 8.60 -9.69
N GLN A 317 -17.41 8.81 -8.46
CA GLN A 317 -16.67 9.60 -7.50
C GLN A 317 -16.25 8.70 -6.34
N ASP A 318 -14.93 8.56 -6.15
CA ASP A 318 -14.33 7.82 -5.05
C ASP A 318 -13.75 8.81 -4.04
N ILE A 319 -14.21 8.74 -2.79
CA ILE A 319 -13.73 9.59 -1.69
C ILE A 319 -13.07 8.68 -0.66
N SER A 320 -11.78 8.90 -0.40
CA SER A 320 -11.04 8.27 0.69
C SER A 320 -10.72 9.31 1.74
N TYR A 321 -11.05 9.02 2.98
CA TYR A 321 -10.81 9.89 4.11
C TYR A 321 -10.16 9.14 5.25
N ARG A 322 -9.06 9.65 5.77
CA ARG A 322 -8.39 9.13 6.97
C ARG A 322 -8.20 10.25 7.97
N LYS A 323 -8.66 10.03 9.19
CA LYS A 323 -8.45 10.92 10.33
C LYS A 323 -7.86 10.14 11.49
N ARG A 324 -6.82 10.68 12.11
CA ARG A 324 -6.18 10.15 13.32
C ARG A 324 -6.09 11.24 14.38
N ILE A 325 -6.39 10.88 15.61
CA ILE A 325 -6.11 11.65 16.81
C ILE A 325 -5.34 10.72 17.75
N GLY A 326 -4.17 11.15 18.20
CA GLY A 326 -3.32 10.36 19.07
C GLY A 326 -2.80 11.18 20.25
N PHE A 327 -2.53 10.47 21.34
CA PHE A 327 -1.86 10.98 22.53
C PHE A 327 -0.69 10.09 22.86
N GLU A 328 0.43 10.69 23.23
CA GLU A 328 1.61 9.98 23.69
C GLU A 328 2.11 10.55 25.01
N TYR A 329 2.67 9.67 25.84
CA TYR A 329 3.44 10.05 27.02
C TYR A 329 4.76 9.33 27.00
N LYS A 330 5.85 10.06 27.09
CA LYS A 330 7.21 9.53 27.14
C LYS A 330 7.81 9.82 28.49
N ASN A 331 8.43 8.80 29.08
CA ASN A 331 9.14 8.91 30.35
C ASN A 331 10.55 8.32 30.21
N GLN A 332 11.53 8.96 30.82
CA GLN A 332 12.90 8.46 30.92
C GLN A 332 13.27 8.28 32.37
N LEU A 333 13.95 7.19 32.72
CA LEU A 333 14.46 6.91 34.05
C LEU A 333 15.95 6.64 34.00
N ASP A 334 16.72 7.21 34.89
CA ASP A 334 18.15 6.90 35.05
C ASP A 334 18.36 5.53 35.69
N LYS A 335 17.46 5.12 36.57
CA LYS A 335 17.43 3.82 37.23
C LYS A 335 16.00 3.33 37.35
N GLY A 336 15.76 2.05 37.04
CA GLY A 336 14.42 1.50 37.13
C GLY A 336 14.19 0.35 36.14
N PRO A 337 12.95 -0.06 36.00
CA PRO A 337 12.60 -1.15 35.09
C PRO A 337 12.80 -0.79 33.61
N TRP A 338 12.77 0.49 33.25
CA TRP A 338 13.04 0.98 31.88
C TRP A 338 14.00 2.17 31.92
N ASP A 339 14.67 2.44 30.82
CA ASP A 339 15.40 3.67 30.54
C ASP A 339 14.48 4.64 29.79
N SER A 340 13.64 4.09 28.87
CA SER A 340 12.57 4.84 28.22
C SER A 340 11.25 4.05 28.22
N LEU A 341 10.15 4.76 28.44
CA LEU A 341 8.79 4.25 28.35
C LEU A 341 8.00 5.17 27.42
N ASN A 342 7.26 4.58 26.48
CA ASN A 342 6.33 5.28 25.62
C ASN A 342 4.93 4.67 25.80
N LEU A 343 3.98 5.48 26.24
CA LEU A 343 2.57 5.13 26.25
C LEU A 343 1.87 5.87 25.11
N HIS A 344 1.04 5.18 24.38
CA HIS A 344 0.29 5.81 23.30
C HIS A 344 -1.17 5.34 23.27
N TYR A 345 -2.04 6.25 22.87
CA TYR A 345 -3.44 5.99 22.61
C TYR A 345 -3.83 6.70 21.32
N ASP A 346 -4.40 5.99 20.38
CA ASP A 346 -4.77 6.50 19.08
C ASP A 346 -6.18 6.07 18.69
N ARG A 347 -6.89 7.00 18.08
CA ARG A 347 -8.16 6.73 17.41
C ARG A 347 -8.06 7.13 15.95
N GLN A 348 -8.28 6.19 15.07
CA GLN A 348 -8.24 6.38 13.64
C GLN A 348 -9.60 6.03 13.03
N THR A 349 -10.05 6.83 12.07
CA THR A 349 -11.20 6.53 11.22
C THR A 349 -10.72 6.54 9.78
N ILE A 350 -11.01 5.48 9.04
CA ILE A 350 -10.86 5.42 7.59
C ILE A 350 -12.25 5.23 7.01
N ASP A 351 -12.63 6.13 6.13
CA ASP A 351 -13.94 6.16 5.47
C ASP A 351 -13.72 6.21 3.97
N MET A 352 -14.32 5.28 3.26
CA MET A 352 -14.26 5.22 1.81
C MET A 352 -15.66 5.15 1.24
N SER A 353 -15.96 6.12 0.41
CA SER A 353 -17.27 6.26 -0.22
C SER A 353 -17.10 6.23 -1.73
N THR A 354 -17.98 5.52 -2.40
CA THR A 354 -18.07 5.50 -3.86
C THR A 354 -19.47 5.84 -4.28
N TRP A 355 -19.58 6.86 -5.11
CA TRP A 355 -20.78 7.17 -5.87
C TRP A 355 -20.59 6.71 -7.31
N THR A 356 -21.54 5.95 -7.82
CA THR A 356 -21.58 5.55 -9.23
C THR A 356 -22.86 6.03 -9.84
N TRP A 357 -22.75 6.70 -10.98
CA TRP A 357 -23.85 7.08 -11.82
C TRP A 357 -23.76 6.25 -13.08
N ASP A 358 -24.74 5.40 -13.31
CA ASP A 358 -24.83 4.55 -14.46
C ASP A 358 -26.13 4.86 -15.20
N LEU A 359 -26.05 5.19 -16.47
CA LEU A 359 -27.20 5.33 -17.35
C LEU A 359 -27.47 3.95 -17.91
N PRO A 360 -28.39 3.17 -17.34
CA PRO A 360 -28.73 1.91 -17.97
C PRO A 360 -29.44 2.21 -19.28
N THR A 361 -29.07 1.44 -20.19
CA THR A 361 -29.70 1.39 -21.50
C THR A 361 -30.91 0.49 -21.41
N ASP A 362 -31.92 0.90 -20.66
CA ASP A 362 -33.19 0.20 -20.76
C ASP A 362 -33.89 0.64 -22.06
N TYR A 363 -33.81 -0.22 -23.01
CA TYR A 363 -34.45 -0.10 -24.33
C TYR A 363 -35.84 -0.65 -24.28
N ALA A 364 -36.68 0.01 -23.52
CA ALA A 364 -38.09 -0.10 -23.83
C ALA A 364 -38.27 0.34 -25.30
N SER A 365 -39.02 -0.40 -26.03
CA SER A 365 -39.27 -0.33 -27.44
C SER A 365 -39.65 1.04 -28.05
N ASN A 366 -39.60 2.13 -27.28
CA ASN A 366 -40.04 3.46 -27.64
C ASN A 366 -38.97 4.57 -27.51
N GLY A 367 -37.75 4.28 -27.19
CA GLY A 367 -36.61 5.19 -27.44
C GLY A 367 -36.43 6.35 -26.47
N VAL A 368 -37.09 6.43 -25.32
CA VAL A 368 -37.07 7.63 -24.45
C VAL A 368 -36.95 7.33 -22.95
N ASN A 369 -36.69 6.14 -22.49
CA ASN A 369 -36.54 5.86 -21.07
C ASN A 369 -35.07 5.79 -20.69
N SER A 370 -34.52 6.91 -20.26
CA SER A 370 -33.19 6.97 -19.64
C SER A 370 -33.33 7.09 -18.12
N ASP A 371 -33.44 5.97 -17.42
CA ASP A 371 -33.34 5.96 -15.99
C ASP A 371 -31.85 5.98 -15.60
N VAL A 372 -31.47 6.83 -14.68
CA VAL A 372 -30.12 6.86 -14.12
C VAL A 372 -30.07 5.98 -12.89
N TYR A 373 -29.19 5.01 -12.89
CA TYR A 373 -28.92 4.20 -11.71
C TYR A 373 -27.85 4.86 -10.87
N HIS A 374 -28.19 5.17 -9.64
CA HIS A 374 -27.28 5.68 -8.63
C HIS A 374 -26.93 4.59 -7.64
N MET A 375 -25.64 4.40 -7.44
CA MET A 375 -25.13 3.45 -6.47
C MET A 375 -24.19 4.18 -5.51
N PHE A 376 -24.54 4.16 -4.24
CA PHE A 376 -23.69 4.64 -3.16
C PHE A 376 -23.19 3.47 -2.32
N ARG A 377 -21.88 3.42 -2.10
CA ARG A 377 -21.23 2.45 -1.23
C ARG A 377 -20.27 3.13 -0.31
N ASN A 378 -20.37 2.79 0.97
CA ASN A 378 -19.48 3.31 1.99
C ASN A 378 -18.96 2.18 2.86
N ILE A 379 -17.65 2.18 3.06
CA ILE A 379 -16.96 1.31 4.00
C ILE A 379 -16.26 2.20 5.00
N ARG A 380 -16.58 2.02 6.27
CA ARG A 380 -15.99 2.77 7.37
C ARG A 380 -15.32 1.84 8.36
N GLN A 381 -14.08 2.17 8.71
CA GLN A 381 -13.34 1.51 9.77
C GLN A 381 -13.02 2.51 10.87
N LYS A 382 -13.37 2.17 12.09
CA LYS A 382 -12.96 2.89 13.29
C LYS A 382 -11.99 2.01 14.06
N ASN A 383 -10.76 2.45 14.16
CA ASN A 383 -9.70 1.76 14.89
C ASN A 383 -9.34 2.56 16.14
N THR A 384 -9.34 1.90 17.28
CA THR A 384 -8.80 2.43 18.53
C THR A 384 -7.64 1.55 18.94
N GLN A 385 -6.47 2.13 19.20
CA GLN A 385 -5.26 1.41 19.58
C GLN A 385 -4.67 2.03 20.84
N PHE A 386 -4.05 1.19 21.65
CA PHE A 386 -3.25 1.61 22.79
C PHE A 386 -2.02 0.72 22.91
N GLY A 387 -0.94 1.26 23.43
CA GLY A 387 0.27 0.51 23.66
C GLY A 387 1.14 1.13 24.75
N ALA A 388 1.95 0.28 25.32
CA ALA A 388 3.02 0.62 26.25
C ALA A 388 4.29 -0.08 25.78
N ASP A 389 5.30 0.69 25.42
CA ASP A 389 6.58 0.20 24.89
C ASP A 389 7.69 0.71 25.80
N ALA A 390 8.52 -0.19 26.27
CA ALA A 390 9.62 0.13 27.17
C ALA A 390 10.95 -0.39 26.61
N GLU A 391 12.02 0.36 26.86
CA GLU A 391 13.38 0.00 26.51
C GLU A 391 14.24 0.01 27.76
N LYS A 392 15.13 -0.96 27.87
CA LYS A 392 16.11 -1.07 28.95
C LYS A 392 17.44 -1.54 28.41
N GLN A 393 18.53 -0.86 28.79
CA GLN A 393 19.88 -1.33 28.52
C GLN A 393 20.60 -1.62 29.86
N ILE A 394 21.30 -2.73 29.90
CA ILE A 394 22.14 -3.13 31.02
C ILE A 394 23.54 -3.39 30.46
N ASP A 395 24.52 -2.65 30.99
CA ASP A 395 25.90 -2.74 30.56
C ASP A 395 26.68 -3.56 31.59
N PHE A 396 27.20 -4.70 31.13
CA PHE A 396 28.18 -5.49 31.87
C PHE A 396 29.56 -5.27 31.25
N SER A 397 30.62 -5.66 31.96
CA SER A 397 32.00 -5.43 31.48
C SER A 397 32.31 -5.97 30.07
N LYS A 398 31.67 -7.07 29.64
CA LYS A 398 31.89 -7.74 28.35
C LYS A 398 30.59 -7.99 27.55
N LEU A 399 29.44 -7.53 28.04
CA LEU A 399 28.15 -7.78 27.45
C LEU A 399 27.28 -6.54 27.61
N VAL A 400 26.71 -6.06 26.52
CA VAL A 400 25.62 -5.10 26.55
C VAL A 400 24.33 -5.87 26.26
N TRP A 401 23.37 -5.78 27.16
CA TRP A 401 22.06 -6.36 27.03
C TRP A 401 21.02 -5.25 26.89
N ALA A 402 20.46 -5.12 25.69
CA ALA A 402 19.37 -4.19 25.41
C ALA A 402 18.06 -4.97 25.25
N MET A 403 17.02 -4.50 25.90
CA MET A 403 15.67 -5.06 25.89
C MET A 403 14.69 -4.05 25.33
N GLN A 404 13.75 -4.54 24.55
CA GLN A 404 12.53 -3.83 24.18
C GLN A 404 11.35 -4.73 24.53
N TYR A 405 10.42 -4.25 25.31
CA TYR A 405 9.25 -5.03 25.72
C TYR A 405 8.03 -4.14 25.82
N GLY A 406 6.89 -4.73 25.60
CA GLY A 406 5.67 -3.95 25.59
C GLY A 406 4.43 -4.81 25.48
N LEU A 407 3.32 -4.14 25.64
CA LEU A 407 1.99 -4.70 25.48
C LEU A 407 1.06 -3.67 24.83
N GLY A 408 0.02 -4.16 24.21
CA GLY A 408 -0.96 -3.27 23.59
C GLY A 408 -2.17 -4.02 23.06
N GLY A 409 -3.03 -3.24 22.45
CA GLY A 409 -4.22 -3.78 21.83
C GLY A 409 -4.89 -2.79 20.90
N SER A 410 -5.74 -3.33 20.05
CA SER A 410 -6.57 -2.55 19.15
C SER A 410 -7.97 -3.11 19.07
N GLN A 411 -8.93 -2.26 18.78
CA GLN A 411 -10.28 -2.61 18.40
C GLN A 411 -10.60 -1.94 17.06
N ASN A 412 -11.03 -2.75 16.10
CA ASN A 412 -11.54 -2.30 14.81
C ASN A 412 -13.04 -2.54 14.75
N ASP A 413 -13.82 -1.50 14.52
CA ASP A 413 -15.22 -1.57 14.20
C ASP A 413 -15.41 -1.26 12.72
N ASN A 414 -16.02 -2.18 12.02
CA ASN A 414 -16.25 -2.17 10.60
C ASN A 414 -17.72 -1.97 10.31
N ASP A 415 -18.05 -0.82 9.71
CA ASP A 415 -19.39 -0.48 9.27
C ASP A 415 -19.43 -0.44 7.74
N ASN A 416 -20.55 -0.83 7.17
CA ASN A 416 -20.78 -0.83 5.72
C ASN A 416 -22.17 -0.25 5.42
N ARG A 417 -22.26 0.56 4.36
CA ARG A 417 -23.53 1.08 3.85
C ARG A 417 -23.55 0.92 2.34
N ASP A 418 -24.60 0.34 1.84
CA ASP A 418 -24.90 0.24 0.43
C ASP A 418 -26.30 0.81 0.18
N HIS A 419 -26.39 1.71 -0.77
CA HIS A 419 -27.64 2.35 -1.12
C HIS A 419 -27.70 2.55 -2.62
N SER A 420 -28.70 1.95 -3.26
CA SER A 420 -28.87 2.02 -4.70
C SER A 420 -30.29 2.41 -5.05
N TYR A 421 -30.45 3.31 -6.02
CA TYR A 421 -31.75 3.76 -6.45
C TYR A 421 -31.73 4.20 -7.93
N TRP A 422 -32.88 4.17 -8.54
CA TRP A 422 -33.11 4.61 -9.92
C TRP A 422 -33.75 6.00 -9.93
N VAL A 423 -33.33 6.88 -10.83
CA VAL A 423 -33.94 8.19 -11.09
C VAL A 423 -34.41 8.23 -12.52
N ARG A 424 -35.70 8.46 -12.72
CA ARG A 424 -36.27 8.73 -14.05
C ARG A 424 -35.93 10.14 -14.46
N LEU A 425 -35.15 10.33 -15.52
CA LEU A 425 -34.72 11.67 -15.97
C LEU A 425 -35.87 12.54 -16.44
N TYR A 426 -36.99 11.95 -16.92
CA TYR A 426 -38.13 12.68 -17.43
C TYR A 426 -39.24 12.89 -16.40
N ASP A 427 -39.24 12.22 -15.27
CA ASP A 427 -40.18 12.45 -14.18
C ASP A 427 -39.50 12.35 -12.80
N PRO A 428 -38.93 13.45 -12.30
CA PRO A 428 -38.22 13.48 -11.01
C PRO A 428 -39.10 13.12 -9.80
N LYS A 429 -40.45 13.07 -9.96
CA LYS A 429 -41.37 12.67 -8.89
C LYS A 429 -41.38 11.16 -8.65
N TYR A 430 -40.92 10.35 -9.58
CA TYR A 430 -40.89 8.90 -9.46
C TYR A 430 -39.46 8.42 -9.17
N GLN A 431 -38.92 8.81 -8.03
CA GLN A 431 -37.77 8.09 -7.47
C GLN A 431 -38.27 6.72 -7.00
N THR A 432 -38.11 5.70 -7.80
CA THR A 432 -38.32 4.35 -7.31
C THR A 432 -37.04 3.94 -6.58
N SER A 433 -37.01 4.18 -5.28
CA SER A 433 -35.99 3.63 -4.42
C SER A 433 -36.23 2.11 -4.30
N ASN A 434 -35.50 1.31 -5.05
CA ASN A 434 -35.24 -0.03 -4.60
C ASN A 434 -34.23 0.11 -3.47
N ASN A 435 -34.70 0.42 -2.26
CA ASN A 435 -33.93 0.41 -1.02
C ASN A 435 -33.55 -1.04 -0.68
N GLN A 436 -32.79 -1.69 -1.55
CA GLN A 436 -32.10 -2.89 -1.18
C GLN A 436 -30.80 -2.45 -0.50
N GLU A 437 -30.80 -2.39 0.82
CA GLU A 437 -29.57 -2.44 1.59
C GLU A 437 -28.96 -3.82 1.33
N LEU A 438 -28.14 -3.90 0.29
CA LEU A 438 -27.36 -5.09 0.00
C LEU A 438 -26.21 -5.14 1.02
N THR A 439 -26.34 -5.99 2.01
CA THR A 439 -25.25 -6.25 2.95
C THR A 439 -24.20 -7.12 2.29
N MET A 440 -23.26 -6.50 1.60
CA MET A 440 -22.13 -7.22 1.01
C MET A 440 -21.11 -7.64 2.06
N LEU A 441 -20.91 -6.82 3.07
CA LEU A 441 -20.00 -7.08 4.18
C LEU A 441 -20.81 -7.01 5.47
N VAL A 442 -20.83 -8.11 6.22
CA VAL A 442 -21.43 -8.13 7.54
C VAL A 442 -20.65 -7.19 8.44
N GLU A 443 -21.37 -6.28 9.12
CA GLU A 443 -20.73 -5.43 10.11
C GLU A 443 -20.00 -6.27 11.15
N SER A 444 -18.81 -5.86 11.52
CA SER A 444 -17.94 -6.67 12.39
C SER A 444 -17.14 -5.82 13.36
N SER A 445 -16.75 -6.46 14.45
CA SER A 445 -15.76 -5.90 15.38
C SER A 445 -14.63 -6.89 15.57
N SER A 446 -13.41 -6.45 15.36
CA SER A 446 -12.22 -7.23 15.68
C SER A 446 -11.44 -6.60 16.81
N LYS A 447 -10.89 -7.44 17.69
CA LYS A 447 -10.03 -7.02 18.79
C LYS A 447 -8.73 -7.78 18.69
N ASN A 448 -7.63 -7.07 18.89
CA ASN A 448 -6.30 -7.66 18.95
C ASN A 448 -5.61 -7.22 20.24
N ARG A 449 -4.96 -8.14 20.92
CA ARG A 449 -4.14 -7.90 22.12
C ARG A 449 -2.82 -8.60 21.94
N PHE A 450 -1.76 -7.95 22.36
CA PHE A 450 -0.43 -8.51 22.23
C PHE A 450 0.47 -8.14 23.40
N ALA A 451 1.49 -8.97 23.61
CA ALA A 451 2.65 -8.66 24.45
C ALA A 451 3.91 -9.15 23.72
N TYR A 452 5.00 -8.43 23.85
CA TYR A 452 6.27 -8.80 23.23
C TYR A 452 7.47 -8.52 24.14
N TRP A 453 8.57 -9.26 23.88
CA TRP A 453 9.85 -9.07 24.52
C TRP A 453 10.96 -9.39 23.53
N ASN A 454 11.76 -8.39 23.20
CA ASN A 454 12.89 -8.46 22.30
C ASN A 454 14.18 -8.18 23.04
N ASN A 455 15.19 -8.98 22.81
CA ASN A 455 16.50 -8.86 23.42
C ASN A 455 17.58 -8.72 22.36
N THR A 456 18.55 -7.88 22.62
CA THR A 456 19.78 -7.75 21.86
C THR A 456 20.95 -7.90 22.80
N PHE A 457 21.78 -8.87 22.58
CA PHE A 457 23.02 -9.14 23.31
C PHE A 457 24.20 -8.77 22.43
N GLN A 458 25.08 -7.91 22.91
CA GLN A 458 26.33 -7.57 22.21
C GLN A 458 27.50 -7.96 23.11
N PHE A 459 28.41 -8.75 22.56
CA PHE A 459 29.54 -9.27 23.29
C PHE A 459 30.73 -9.58 22.36
N GLY A 460 31.85 -9.96 22.96
CA GLY A 460 33.13 -10.16 22.31
C GLY A 460 33.88 -8.86 22.08
N ASP A 461 35.12 -8.99 21.60
CA ASP A 461 36.00 -7.86 21.37
C ASP A 461 35.41 -6.87 20.37
N SER A 462 35.30 -5.60 20.73
CA SER A 462 34.69 -4.56 19.92
C SER A 462 33.26 -4.90 19.44
N SER A 463 32.47 -5.56 20.31
CA SER A 463 31.10 -6.01 19.97
C SER A 463 31.06 -6.90 18.73
N GLN A 464 31.94 -7.89 18.68
CA GLN A 464 32.11 -8.82 17.56
C GLN A 464 30.80 -9.57 17.26
N TYR A 465 30.07 -9.96 18.30
CA TYR A 465 28.83 -10.71 18.19
C TYR A 465 27.65 -9.84 18.63
N ARG A 466 26.59 -9.86 17.83
CA ARG A 466 25.27 -9.34 18.20
C ARG A 466 24.25 -10.45 18.00
N LEU A 467 23.61 -10.87 19.08
CA LEU A 467 22.55 -11.85 19.07
C LEU A 467 21.22 -11.14 19.39
N ASN A 468 20.20 -11.39 18.57
CA ASN A 468 18.86 -10.90 18.81
C ASN A 468 17.95 -12.11 19.09
N ALA A 469 17.12 -12.02 20.12
CA ALA A 469 16.13 -13.03 20.46
C ALA A 469 14.84 -12.35 20.93
N GLY A 470 13.71 -12.74 20.35
CA GLY A 470 12.45 -12.12 20.70
C GLY A 470 11.27 -13.09 20.61
N LEU A 471 10.25 -12.76 21.41
CA LEU A 471 8.99 -13.47 21.49
C LEU A 471 7.84 -12.46 21.51
N ARG A 472 6.76 -12.77 20.81
CA ARG A 472 5.50 -12.03 20.83
C ARG A 472 4.35 -13.02 20.89
N TYR A 473 3.35 -12.69 21.69
CA TYR A 473 2.07 -13.37 21.72
C TYR A 473 1.00 -12.43 21.20
N ASP A 474 0.21 -12.87 20.25
CA ASP A 474 -0.98 -12.19 19.74
C ASP A 474 -2.23 -13.00 20.04
N ASN A 475 -3.30 -12.32 20.46
CA ASN A 475 -4.64 -12.86 20.64
C ASN A 475 -5.63 -11.96 19.92
N SER A 476 -6.25 -12.50 18.88
CA SER A 476 -7.20 -11.83 18.00
C SER A 476 -8.57 -12.43 18.13
N SER A 477 -9.62 -11.60 18.14
CA SER A 477 -10.99 -12.06 17.99
C SER A 477 -11.72 -11.23 16.95
N SER A 478 -12.62 -11.85 16.19
CA SER A 478 -13.50 -11.20 15.23
C SER A 478 -14.93 -11.63 15.49
N LYS A 479 -15.86 -10.67 15.56
CA LYS A 479 -17.27 -10.89 15.85
C LYS A 479 -18.12 -10.28 14.74
N ALA A 480 -19.01 -11.08 14.15
CA ALA A 480 -20.06 -10.58 13.28
C ALA A 480 -21.11 -9.84 14.14
N LYS A 481 -21.39 -8.57 13.82
CA LYS A 481 -22.38 -7.76 14.53
C LYS A 481 -23.75 -7.96 13.93
N ASP A 482 -24.77 -7.97 14.77
CA ASP A 482 -26.14 -7.80 14.33
C ASP A 482 -26.44 -6.31 14.15
N ASN A 483 -27.05 -5.98 13.03
CA ASN A 483 -27.48 -4.62 12.73
C ASN A 483 -29.01 -4.57 12.75
N PRO A 484 -29.64 -3.63 13.51
CA PRO A 484 -31.09 -3.46 13.53
C PRO A 484 -31.73 -3.27 12.15
N ASN A 485 -30.97 -2.73 11.20
CA ASN A 485 -31.43 -2.47 9.83
C ASN A 485 -31.44 -3.72 8.95
N TYR A 486 -30.88 -4.85 9.42
CA TYR A 486 -30.95 -6.10 8.67
C TYR A 486 -32.38 -6.62 8.61
N THR A 487 -32.88 -6.80 7.40
CA THR A 487 -34.19 -7.40 7.16
C THR A 487 -34.21 -8.87 7.63
N PRO A 488 -35.39 -9.45 7.91
CA PRO A 488 -35.51 -10.88 8.24
C PRO A 488 -34.86 -11.77 7.17
N ALA A 489 -34.97 -11.42 5.90
CA ALA A 489 -34.36 -12.16 4.80
C ALA A 489 -32.82 -12.12 4.87
N ILE A 490 -32.22 -10.94 5.11
CA ILE A 490 -30.77 -10.80 5.31
C ILE A 490 -30.32 -11.59 6.54
N ARG A 491 -31.05 -11.50 7.66
CA ARG A 491 -30.73 -12.26 8.89
C ARG A 491 -30.76 -13.77 8.66
N GLY A 492 -31.69 -14.27 7.86
CA GLY A 492 -31.77 -15.68 7.50
C GLY A 492 -30.57 -16.17 6.68
N GLN A 493 -29.90 -15.29 5.94
CA GLN A 493 -28.69 -15.61 5.15
C GLN A 493 -27.42 -15.61 6.01
N ILE A 494 -27.45 -15.03 7.20
CA ILE A 494 -26.30 -14.86 8.08
C ILE A 494 -26.49 -15.65 9.38
N PRO A 495 -26.43 -16.99 9.35
CA PRO A 495 -26.69 -17.82 10.52
C PRO A 495 -25.63 -17.66 11.64
N TYR A 496 -24.56 -16.94 11.36
CA TYR A 496 -23.44 -16.67 12.28
C TYR A 496 -23.47 -15.27 12.90
N LEU A 497 -24.56 -14.49 12.75
CA LEU A 497 -24.72 -13.22 13.45
C LEU A 497 -24.51 -13.38 14.95
N GLY A 498 -23.74 -12.47 15.54
CA GLY A 498 -23.36 -12.52 16.95
C GLY A 498 -22.24 -13.52 17.29
N SER A 499 -21.84 -14.38 16.33
CA SER A 499 -20.75 -15.32 16.56
C SER A 499 -19.40 -14.62 16.67
N GLU A 500 -18.53 -15.15 17.53
CA GLU A 500 -17.15 -14.69 17.70
C GLU A 500 -16.18 -15.81 17.30
N ARG A 501 -15.10 -15.44 16.61
CA ARG A 501 -13.98 -16.33 16.28
C ARG A 501 -12.72 -15.82 16.92
N LYS A 502 -11.93 -16.71 17.53
CA LYS A 502 -10.70 -16.38 18.26
C LYS A 502 -9.52 -17.11 17.66
N HIS A 503 -8.43 -16.38 17.51
CA HIS A 503 -7.16 -16.88 17.03
C HIS A 503 -6.04 -16.37 17.92
N SER A 504 -5.08 -17.23 18.24
CA SER A 504 -3.91 -16.81 18.99
C SER A 504 -2.67 -17.49 18.44
N GLY A 505 -1.52 -16.86 18.63
CA GLY A 505 -0.27 -17.40 18.17
C GLY A 505 0.95 -16.71 18.77
N PHE A 506 2.05 -17.46 18.76
CA PHE A 506 3.36 -16.95 19.12
C PHE A 506 4.15 -16.61 17.84
N SER A 507 4.76 -15.45 17.83
CA SER A 507 5.79 -15.08 16.87
C SER A 507 7.12 -14.94 17.59
N TYR A 508 8.17 -15.54 17.02
CA TYR A 508 9.50 -15.49 17.61
C TYR A 508 10.54 -15.27 16.53
N GLY A 509 11.67 -14.74 16.96
CA GLY A 509 12.78 -14.45 16.08
C GLY A 509 14.12 -14.63 16.76
N LEU A 510 15.08 -15.14 16.00
CA LEU A 510 16.47 -15.23 16.34
C LEU A 510 17.29 -14.56 15.26
N GLY A 511 18.29 -13.77 15.61
CA GLY A 511 19.18 -13.11 14.68
C GLY A 511 20.62 -13.14 15.18
N LEU A 512 21.57 -13.37 14.29
CA LEU A 512 22.99 -13.28 14.53
C LEU A 512 23.61 -12.28 13.57
N ASP A 513 24.41 -11.36 14.09
CA ASP A 513 25.35 -10.52 13.34
C ASP A 513 26.76 -10.78 13.88
N TRP A 514 27.51 -11.57 13.18
CA TRP A 514 28.89 -11.93 13.51
C TRP A 514 29.87 -11.16 12.62
N LYS A 515 30.62 -10.25 13.26
CA LYS A 515 31.72 -9.53 12.63
C LYS A 515 32.96 -10.40 12.63
N PHE A 516 33.14 -11.25 11.63
CA PHE A 516 34.26 -12.17 11.56
C PHE A 516 35.54 -11.53 11.00
N THR A 517 35.42 -10.37 10.33
CA THR A 517 36.56 -9.48 10.05
C THR A 517 36.17 -8.02 10.32
N PRO A 518 37.12 -7.06 10.41
CA PRO A 518 36.78 -5.65 10.56
C PRO A 518 35.83 -5.09 9.50
N ARG A 519 35.71 -5.75 8.33
CA ARG A 519 34.95 -5.27 7.18
C ARG A 519 33.78 -6.18 6.77
N LEU A 520 33.73 -7.41 7.26
CA LEU A 520 32.74 -8.42 6.86
C LEU A 520 31.97 -8.97 8.04
N ASN A 521 30.67 -9.08 7.85
CA ASN A 521 29.73 -9.65 8.81
C ASN A 521 28.99 -10.84 8.18
N LEU A 522 28.90 -11.93 8.92
CA LEU A 522 27.97 -13.00 8.65
C LEU A 522 26.66 -12.71 9.39
N LEU A 523 25.54 -12.74 8.67
CA LEU A 523 24.21 -12.46 9.18
C LEU A 523 23.35 -13.70 9.05
N ALA A 524 22.64 -14.07 10.12
CA ALA A 524 21.64 -15.12 10.07
C ALA A 524 20.37 -14.65 10.77
N LYS A 525 19.21 -14.98 10.22
CA LYS A 525 17.90 -14.61 10.78
C LYS A 525 16.95 -15.78 10.64
N TYR A 526 16.29 -16.13 11.74
CA TYR A 526 15.11 -16.96 11.74
C TYR A 526 13.97 -16.15 12.32
N SER A 527 12.84 -16.10 11.66
CA SER A 527 11.68 -15.33 12.12
C SER A 527 10.38 -16.02 11.75
N THR A 528 9.35 -15.78 12.53
CA THR A 528 8.01 -16.32 12.29
C THR A 528 7.01 -15.19 12.12
N GLY A 529 5.91 -15.50 11.43
CA GLY A 529 4.79 -14.62 11.23
C GLY A 529 3.48 -15.30 11.62
N PHE A 530 2.54 -14.50 12.08
CA PHE A 530 1.19 -14.87 12.44
C PHE A 530 0.21 -13.88 11.81
N ARG A 531 -0.89 -14.37 11.24
CA ARG A 531 -1.98 -13.52 10.74
C ARG A 531 -3.32 -14.19 11.05
N ALA A 532 -4.14 -13.51 11.83
CA ALA A 532 -5.54 -13.92 11.98
C ALA A 532 -6.29 -13.62 10.67
N PRO A 533 -7.32 -14.40 10.31
CA PRO A 533 -8.19 -14.09 9.19
C PRO A 533 -8.81 -12.69 9.37
N THR A 534 -8.92 -11.94 8.30
CA THR A 534 -9.58 -10.63 8.32
C THR A 534 -11.08 -10.77 8.44
N SER A 535 -11.75 -9.68 8.76
CA SER A 535 -13.22 -9.67 8.81
C SER A 535 -13.85 -10.02 7.46
N ASP A 536 -13.23 -9.57 6.36
CA ASP A 536 -13.67 -9.91 5.02
C ASP A 536 -13.53 -11.39 4.71
N GLU A 537 -12.38 -11.97 5.02
CA GLU A 537 -12.15 -13.39 4.76
C GLU A 537 -13.12 -14.27 5.53
N THR A 538 -13.49 -13.84 6.75
CA THR A 538 -14.34 -14.61 7.67
C THR A 538 -15.84 -14.43 7.40
N TRP A 539 -16.26 -13.17 7.16
CA TRP A 539 -17.68 -12.79 7.19
C TRP A 539 -18.24 -12.31 5.85
N LEU A 540 -17.45 -12.37 4.74
CA LEU A 540 -17.91 -11.95 3.43
C LEU A 540 -19.11 -12.79 3.00
N LEU A 541 -20.20 -12.09 2.70
CA LEU A 541 -21.41 -12.68 2.16
C LEU A 541 -21.88 -11.81 1.00
N PHE A 542 -21.99 -12.39 -0.19
CA PHE A 542 -22.53 -11.68 -1.32
C PHE A 542 -23.38 -12.59 -2.21
N PRO A 543 -24.70 -12.56 -2.05
CA PRO A 543 -25.63 -13.23 -2.92
C PRO A 543 -25.87 -12.38 -4.19
N HIS A 544 -25.31 -12.77 -5.31
CA HIS A 544 -25.56 -12.17 -6.61
C HIS A 544 -26.36 -13.15 -7.49
N PRO A 545 -27.24 -12.68 -8.39
CA PRO A 545 -28.00 -13.58 -9.27
C PRO A 545 -27.13 -14.57 -10.06
N ASP A 546 -25.90 -14.18 -10.42
CA ASP A 546 -25.01 -15.00 -11.26
C ASP A 546 -23.99 -15.81 -10.44
N PHE A 547 -23.81 -15.55 -9.14
CA PHE A 547 -22.85 -16.23 -8.27
C PHE A 547 -23.11 -15.94 -6.80
N TYR A 548 -22.49 -16.74 -5.94
CA TYR A 548 -22.62 -16.58 -4.48
C TYR A 548 -21.27 -16.61 -3.79
N LEU A 549 -20.95 -15.57 -3.04
CA LEU A 549 -19.83 -15.57 -2.11
C LEU A 549 -20.30 -15.95 -0.72
N LYS A 550 -19.71 -17.00 -0.18
CA LYS A 550 -20.08 -17.59 1.09
C LYS A 550 -19.05 -17.27 2.17
N ALA A 551 -19.51 -16.83 3.33
CA ALA A 551 -18.67 -16.64 4.50
C ALA A 551 -18.04 -17.96 4.98
N ASN A 552 -16.83 -17.89 5.54
CA ASN A 552 -16.19 -19.04 6.20
C ASN A 552 -15.74 -18.69 7.63
N PRO A 553 -16.60 -18.87 8.63
CA PRO A 553 -16.24 -18.62 10.01
C PRO A 553 -15.27 -19.67 10.60
N ASN A 554 -14.90 -20.71 9.85
CA ASN A 554 -14.03 -21.82 10.30
C ASN A 554 -12.58 -21.65 9.82
N LEU A 555 -12.22 -20.51 9.28
CA LEU A 555 -10.85 -20.22 8.87
C LEU A 555 -9.87 -20.31 10.04
N LYS A 556 -8.68 -20.87 9.76
CA LYS A 556 -7.54 -20.91 10.66
C LYS A 556 -6.64 -19.72 10.41
N ALA A 557 -5.88 -19.30 11.41
CA ALA A 557 -4.84 -18.30 11.25
C ALA A 557 -3.71 -18.80 10.34
N GLU A 558 -3.19 -17.93 9.52
CA GLU A 558 -2.02 -18.20 8.69
C GLU A 558 -0.73 -18.06 9.51
N THR A 559 0.27 -18.85 9.17
CA THR A 559 1.60 -18.76 9.78
C THR A 559 2.69 -18.78 8.73
N ALA A 560 3.81 -18.12 9.04
CA ALA A 560 5.02 -18.12 8.22
C ALA A 560 6.25 -18.45 9.05
N LYS A 561 7.22 -19.17 8.44
CA LYS A 561 8.55 -19.42 8.98
C LYS A 561 9.56 -19.00 7.95
N ASN A 562 10.42 -18.04 8.29
CA ASN A 562 11.44 -17.49 7.42
C ASN A 562 12.83 -17.77 7.97
N PHE A 563 13.69 -18.33 7.15
CA PHE A 563 15.13 -18.46 7.40
C PHE A 563 15.89 -17.64 6.38
N GLU A 564 16.89 -16.90 6.83
CA GLU A 564 17.70 -16.02 5.99
C GLU A 564 19.16 -16.04 6.44
N LEU A 565 20.06 -16.16 5.46
CA LEU A 565 21.51 -16.12 5.67
C LEU A 565 22.09 -15.08 4.72
N GLY A 566 23.04 -14.28 5.23
CA GLY A 566 23.63 -13.22 4.43
C GLY A 566 25.07 -12.89 4.82
N LEU A 567 25.75 -12.27 3.86
CA LEU A 567 27.05 -11.67 4.02
C LEU A 567 26.94 -10.17 3.78
N ALA A 568 27.46 -9.38 4.70
CA ALA A 568 27.49 -7.94 4.56
C ALA A 568 28.91 -7.42 4.71
N GLY A 569 29.26 -6.49 3.83
CA GLY A 569 30.57 -5.82 3.86
C GLY A 569 30.42 -4.31 3.99
N SER A 570 31.35 -3.68 4.70
CA SER A 570 31.41 -2.21 4.81
C SER A 570 32.85 -1.72 4.90
N GLY A 571 33.17 -0.66 4.21
CA GLY A 571 34.49 -0.05 4.19
C GLY A 571 34.48 1.33 3.51
N LYS A 572 35.64 1.95 3.37
CA LYS A 572 35.77 3.26 2.71
C LYS A 572 35.28 3.21 1.26
N ALA A 573 35.51 2.09 0.56
CA ALA A 573 35.11 1.91 -0.83
C ALA A 573 33.60 1.70 -1.02
N GLY A 574 32.83 1.47 0.06
CA GLY A 574 31.41 1.25 -0.04
C GLY A 574 30.90 0.17 0.90
N ASN A 575 29.67 -0.29 0.64
CA ASN A 575 29.03 -1.35 1.40
C ASN A 575 28.25 -2.27 0.46
N PHE A 576 28.09 -3.52 0.88
CA PHE A 576 27.22 -4.48 0.20
C PHE A 576 26.54 -5.40 1.20
N LYS A 577 25.41 -5.95 0.80
CA LYS A 577 24.68 -7.02 1.50
C LYS A 577 24.18 -8.03 0.45
N PHE A 578 24.57 -9.28 0.63
CA PHE A 578 24.08 -10.41 -0.15
C PHE A 578 23.32 -11.34 0.79
N SER A 579 22.14 -11.78 0.43
CA SER A 579 21.37 -12.72 1.25
C SER A 579 20.61 -13.74 0.42
N GLY A 580 20.44 -14.93 1.01
CA GLY A 580 19.54 -15.97 0.56
C GLY A 580 18.47 -16.21 1.63
N PHE A 581 17.25 -16.45 1.21
CA PHE A 581 16.14 -16.68 2.13
C PHE A 581 15.24 -17.83 1.66
N GLN A 582 14.50 -18.41 2.63
CA GLN A 582 13.40 -19.32 2.39
C GLN A 582 12.30 -19.03 3.40
N THR A 583 11.09 -18.80 2.90
CA THR A 583 9.86 -18.66 3.71
C THR A 583 8.91 -19.81 3.41
N ARG A 584 8.31 -20.40 4.44
CA ARG A 584 7.26 -21.41 4.34
C ARG A 584 6.02 -20.88 5.03
N TYR A 585 4.90 -20.97 4.32
CA TYR A 585 3.58 -20.53 4.78
C TYR A 585 2.70 -21.77 5.04
N ARG A 586 1.83 -21.69 6.05
CA ARG A 586 0.82 -22.70 6.36
C ARG A 586 -0.53 -22.06 6.52
N ASP A 587 -1.56 -22.83 6.21
CA ASP A 587 -2.96 -22.44 6.31
C ASP A 587 -3.28 -21.17 5.50
N PHE A 588 -2.62 -21.03 4.35
CA PHE A 588 -2.74 -19.88 3.45
C PHE A 588 -4.19 -19.73 2.98
N ILE A 589 -4.79 -18.55 3.17
CA ILE A 589 -6.19 -18.29 2.86
C ILE A 589 -6.31 -17.81 1.42
N GLU A 590 -7.14 -18.50 0.64
CA GLU A 590 -7.46 -18.11 -0.73
C GLU A 590 -8.94 -18.34 -1.01
N LEU A 591 -9.48 -17.54 -1.94
CA LEU A 591 -10.80 -17.76 -2.45
C LEU A 591 -10.83 -19.02 -3.33
N THR A 592 -11.72 -19.91 -3.03
CA THR A 592 -11.82 -21.24 -3.67
C THR A 592 -13.21 -21.43 -4.25
N TYR A 593 -13.28 -21.91 -5.46
CA TYR A 593 -14.52 -22.36 -6.07
C TYR A 593 -15.02 -23.64 -5.37
N MET A 594 -16.26 -23.62 -4.90
CA MET A 594 -16.89 -24.69 -4.11
C MET A 594 -17.86 -25.55 -4.92
N GLY A 595 -18.00 -25.28 -6.21
CA GLY A 595 -18.99 -25.91 -7.07
C GLY A 595 -20.15 -24.97 -7.38
N VAL A 596 -21.27 -25.55 -7.83
CA VAL A 596 -22.47 -24.79 -8.16
C VAL A 596 -23.46 -24.76 -6.99
N SER A 597 -24.28 -23.72 -6.97
CA SER A 597 -25.30 -23.52 -5.95
C SER A 597 -26.46 -24.52 -6.06
N SER A 598 -27.15 -24.71 -4.94
CA SER A 598 -28.28 -25.62 -4.79
C SER A 598 -29.41 -24.92 -4.01
N ASP A 599 -30.65 -25.24 -4.33
CA ASP A 599 -31.84 -24.83 -3.60
C ASP A 599 -32.11 -25.70 -2.37
N ASN A 600 -31.42 -26.85 -2.24
CA ASN A 600 -31.53 -27.72 -1.06
C ASN A 600 -30.86 -27.06 0.15
N PRO A 601 -31.63 -26.71 1.21
CA PRO A 601 -31.09 -26.10 2.43
C PRO A 601 -30.03 -26.96 3.16
N ASN A 602 -30.01 -28.25 2.92
CA ASN A 602 -29.00 -29.13 3.49
C ASN A 602 -27.73 -29.27 2.64
N SER A 603 -27.69 -28.68 1.47
CA SER A 603 -26.50 -28.66 0.63
C SER A 603 -25.43 -27.74 1.21
N PRO A 604 -24.13 -28.13 1.19
CA PRO A 604 -23.05 -27.22 1.54
C PRO A 604 -22.98 -25.99 0.61
N ASN A 605 -23.59 -26.07 -0.57
CA ASN A 605 -23.66 -24.99 -1.57
C ASN A 605 -25.06 -24.33 -1.61
N TYR A 606 -25.87 -24.49 -0.57
CA TYR A 606 -27.12 -23.73 -0.46
C TYR A 606 -26.84 -22.23 -0.54
N ALA A 607 -27.53 -21.53 -1.42
CA ALA A 607 -27.27 -20.12 -1.75
C ALA A 607 -28.57 -19.31 -1.79
N PRO A 608 -29.16 -18.96 -0.62
CA PRO A 608 -30.35 -18.14 -0.57
C PRO A 608 -30.05 -16.70 -1.02
N ILE A 609 -30.97 -16.11 -1.77
CA ILE A 609 -30.92 -14.70 -2.19
C ILE A 609 -31.91 -13.84 -1.39
N SER A 610 -31.83 -12.51 -1.56
CA SER A 610 -32.53 -11.54 -0.73
C SER A 610 -34.06 -11.62 -0.77
N ASP A 611 -34.66 -12.17 -1.80
CA ASP A 611 -36.11 -12.37 -1.95
C ASP A 611 -36.62 -13.69 -1.33
N GLY A 612 -35.76 -14.48 -0.72
CA GLY A 612 -36.09 -15.75 -0.08
C GLY A 612 -36.03 -16.96 -1.04
N THR A 613 -35.72 -16.76 -2.31
CA THR A 613 -35.44 -17.84 -3.25
C THR A 613 -33.99 -18.33 -3.10
N ALA A 614 -33.62 -19.39 -3.79
CA ALA A 614 -32.24 -19.87 -3.81
C ALA A 614 -31.69 -19.88 -5.22
N LEU A 615 -30.42 -19.53 -5.36
CA LEU A 615 -29.71 -19.70 -6.63
C LEU A 615 -29.50 -21.19 -6.92
N VAL A 616 -29.70 -21.58 -8.18
CA VAL A 616 -29.46 -22.92 -8.67
C VAL A 616 -28.45 -22.86 -9.80
N SER A 617 -27.46 -23.77 -9.76
CA SER A 617 -26.44 -23.90 -10.81
C SER A 617 -25.56 -22.65 -11.01
N SER A 618 -25.49 -21.75 -10.03
CA SER A 618 -24.61 -20.58 -10.05
C SER A 618 -23.31 -20.86 -9.31
N PRO A 619 -22.16 -20.28 -9.71
CA PRO A 619 -20.88 -20.50 -9.02
C PRO A 619 -20.92 -20.08 -7.56
N VAL A 620 -20.42 -20.92 -6.68
CA VAL A 620 -20.23 -20.63 -5.25
C VAL A 620 -18.74 -20.52 -4.95
N TRP A 621 -18.36 -19.45 -4.27
CA TRP A 621 -16.99 -19.19 -3.87
C TRP A 621 -16.92 -18.99 -2.36
N GLN A 622 -15.81 -19.45 -1.75
CA GLN A 622 -15.59 -19.32 -0.32
C GLN A 622 -14.10 -19.23 -0.01
N ASN A 623 -13.72 -18.37 0.95
CA ASN A 623 -12.35 -18.35 1.44
C ASN A 623 -12.02 -19.67 2.16
N GLN A 624 -10.91 -20.30 1.79
CA GLN A 624 -10.46 -21.58 2.32
C GLN A 624 -8.99 -21.52 2.72
N ASN A 625 -8.60 -22.22 3.77
CA ASN A 625 -7.20 -22.44 4.08
C ASN A 625 -6.60 -23.47 3.13
N ARG A 626 -5.62 -23.05 2.35
CA ARG A 626 -4.80 -23.97 1.57
C ARG A 626 -3.72 -24.62 2.44
N SER A 627 -3.19 -25.77 2.01
CA SER A 627 -2.29 -26.55 2.87
C SER A 627 -0.98 -25.85 3.17
N SER A 628 -0.29 -25.31 2.17
CA SER A 628 1.00 -24.62 2.33
C SER A 628 1.44 -23.87 1.08
N ALA A 629 2.37 -22.90 1.27
CA ALA A 629 3.12 -22.27 0.20
C ALA A 629 4.58 -22.08 0.64
N TRP A 630 5.47 -21.90 -0.31
CA TRP A 630 6.85 -21.52 -0.02
C TRP A 630 7.38 -20.52 -1.04
N ALA A 631 8.27 -19.64 -0.59
CA ALA A 631 9.06 -18.74 -1.43
C ALA A 631 10.52 -18.80 -0.99
N LYS A 632 11.44 -18.78 -1.95
CA LYS A 632 12.88 -18.70 -1.72
C LYS A 632 13.54 -17.79 -2.73
N GLY A 633 14.64 -17.16 -2.37
CA GLY A 633 15.30 -16.24 -3.28
C GLY A 633 16.66 -15.78 -2.81
N LEU A 634 17.27 -14.99 -3.69
CA LEU A 634 18.54 -14.31 -3.49
C LEU A 634 18.33 -12.82 -3.68
N GLU A 635 18.91 -12.02 -2.80
CA GLU A 635 18.89 -10.56 -2.86
C GLU A 635 20.32 -10.02 -2.71
N PHE A 636 20.64 -9.03 -3.51
CA PHE A 636 21.91 -8.29 -3.44
C PHE A 636 21.63 -6.80 -3.42
N ASN A 637 22.28 -6.08 -2.53
CA ASN A 637 22.26 -4.63 -2.45
C ASN A 637 23.69 -4.15 -2.19
N GLY A 638 24.21 -3.28 -3.05
CA GLY A 638 25.55 -2.74 -2.92
C GLY A 638 25.64 -1.31 -3.38
N THR A 639 26.45 -0.53 -2.68
CA THR A 639 26.79 0.87 -3.04
C THR A 639 28.29 1.09 -2.86
N TRP A 640 28.94 1.72 -3.81
CA TRP A 640 30.37 1.97 -3.82
C TRP A 640 30.69 3.43 -4.07
N ASN A 641 31.69 3.93 -3.36
CA ASN A 641 32.33 5.21 -3.61
C ASN A 641 33.46 5.01 -4.61
N LEU A 642 33.33 5.52 -5.81
CA LEU A 642 34.27 5.27 -6.91
C LEU A 642 35.51 6.17 -6.87
N ASP A 643 35.58 7.13 -5.97
CA ASP A 643 36.78 7.89 -5.64
C ASP A 643 37.90 6.98 -5.12
N SER A 644 37.54 5.85 -4.50
CA SER A 644 38.50 4.84 -4.04
C SER A 644 39.29 4.15 -5.18
N ILE A 645 38.80 4.27 -6.42
CA ILE A 645 39.46 3.73 -7.63
C ILE A 645 39.93 4.83 -8.58
N GLY A 646 40.06 6.09 -8.10
CA GLY A 646 40.61 7.21 -8.83
C GLY A 646 39.62 8.06 -9.63
N LEU A 647 38.30 7.82 -9.49
CA LEU A 647 37.29 8.72 -10.06
C LEU A 647 37.09 9.97 -9.18
N PRO A 648 36.51 11.05 -9.71
CA PRO A 648 36.26 12.28 -8.95
C PRO A 648 35.52 12.01 -7.65
N GLN A 649 35.93 12.70 -6.58
CA GLN A 649 35.26 12.61 -5.27
C GLN A 649 33.77 12.93 -5.41
N GLY A 650 32.92 12.06 -4.84
CA GLY A 650 31.47 12.14 -4.94
C GLY A 650 30.86 11.25 -6.01
N THR A 651 31.71 10.58 -6.83
CA THR A 651 31.22 9.55 -7.77
C THR A 651 30.87 8.29 -7.02
N HIS A 652 29.66 7.77 -7.27
CA HIS A 652 29.19 6.54 -6.61
C HIS A 652 28.43 5.64 -7.60
N ALA A 653 28.43 4.34 -7.31
CA ALA A 653 27.65 3.35 -8.04
C ALA A 653 26.83 2.49 -7.08
N GLY A 654 25.74 1.92 -7.59
CA GLY A 654 24.90 1.00 -6.82
C GLY A 654 24.35 -0.12 -7.68
N ILE A 655 24.08 -1.26 -7.05
CA ILE A 655 23.41 -2.41 -7.65
C ILE A 655 22.43 -2.98 -6.65
N ASN A 656 21.17 -3.12 -7.06
CA ASN A 656 20.14 -3.85 -6.33
C ASN A 656 19.62 -4.98 -7.22
N LEU A 657 19.53 -6.20 -6.70
CA LEU A 657 19.07 -7.37 -7.43
C LEU A 657 18.15 -8.22 -6.55
N SER A 658 17.08 -8.72 -7.13
CA SER A 658 16.20 -9.70 -6.48
C SER A 658 15.80 -10.81 -7.45
N TYR A 659 15.91 -12.05 -6.98
CA TYR A 659 15.49 -13.25 -7.68
C TYR A 659 14.72 -14.15 -6.73
N ILE A 660 13.44 -14.40 -7.02
CA ILE A 660 12.52 -15.10 -6.13
C ILE A 660 11.78 -16.18 -6.91
N LYS A 661 11.64 -17.36 -6.31
CA LYS A 661 10.78 -18.46 -6.77
C LYS A 661 9.89 -18.95 -5.64
N GLY A 662 8.70 -19.44 -5.97
CA GLY A 662 7.79 -20.00 -4.99
C GLY A 662 6.69 -20.81 -5.63
N LYS A 663 6.05 -21.65 -4.80
CA LYS A 663 4.90 -22.46 -5.16
C LYS A 663 3.91 -22.53 -4.00
N ALA A 664 2.64 -22.67 -4.34
CA ALA A 664 1.57 -23.00 -3.41
C ALA A 664 1.13 -24.43 -3.64
N LYS A 665 0.85 -25.16 -2.57
CA LYS A 665 0.31 -26.52 -2.62
C LYS A 665 -1.20 -26.45 -2.48
N GLN A 666 -1.92 -26.97 -3.46
CA GLN A 666 -3.37 -27.04 -3.44
C GLN A 666 -3.86 -28.15 -2.52
N THR A 667 -5.16 -28.13 -2.18
CA THR A 667 -5.78 -29.16 -1.31
C THR A 667 -5.66 -30.58 -1.87
N ASN A 668 -5.66 -30.73 -3.20
CA ASN A 668 -5.41 -32.01 -3.88
C ASN A 668 -3.93 -32.46 -3.87
N GLY A 669 -3.04 -31.67 -3.26
CA GLY A 669 -1.61 -31.96 -3.18
C GLY A 669 -0.78 -31.46 -4.35
N GLN A 670 -1.38 -30.94 -5.41
CA GLN A 670 -0.69 -30.38 -6.58
C GLN A 670 0.03 -29.07 -6.22
N GLU A 671 1.26 -28.90 -6.68
CA GLU A 671 2.00 -27.65 -6.55
C GLU A 671 1.76 -26.74 -7.75
N THR A 672 1.38 -25.50 -7.49
CA THR A 672 1.14 -24.47 -8.49
C THR A 672 2.05 -23.27 -8.28
N PRO A 673 2.41 -22.50 -9.30
CA PRO A 673 3.10 -21.23 -9.17
C PRO A 673 2.31 -20.22 -8.30
N ILE A 674 3.01 -19.30 -7.65
CA ILE A 674 2.41 -18.15 -6.96
C ILE A 674 2.35 -16.97 -7.95
N ASN A 675 1.15 -16.57 -8.34
CA ASN A 675 0.96 -15.50 -9.31
C ASN A 675 1.53 -14.14 -8.87
N ALA A 676 1.52 -13.86 -7.56
CA ALA A 676 2.04 -12.61 -7.00
C ALA A 676 3.57 -12.48 -7.04
N LEU A 677 4.31 -13.53 -7.44
CA LEU A 677 5.75 -13.44 -7.62
C LEU A 677 6.10 -12.64 -8.86
N SER A 678 6.78 -11.51 -8.67
CA SER A 678 7.33 -10.71 -9.77
C SER A 678 8.52 -11.42 -10.43
N PRO A 679 8.79 -11.19 -11.74
CA PRO A 679 10.01 -11.62 -12.38
C PRO A 679 11.25 -11.06 -11.69
N TRP A 680 12.43 -11.74 -11.85
CA TRP A 680 13.66 -11.19 -11.32
C TRP A 680 13.94 -9.81 -11.92
N SER A 681 14.54 -8.95 -11.12
CA SER A 681 14.84 -7.59 -11.52
C SER A 681 16.16 -7.13 -10.92
N ALA A 682 16.82 -6.24 -11.63
CA ALA A 682 18.05 -5.58 -11.20
C ALA A 682 17.99 -4.09 -11.51
N VAL A 683 18.50 -3.30 -10.58
CA VAL A 683 18.65 -1.85 -10.71
C VAL A 683 20.13 -1.51 -10.56
N TYR A 684 20.68 -0.84 -11.55
CA TYR A 684 22.03 -0.28 -11.54
C TYR A 684 21.92 1.22 -11.40
N ASN A 685 22.72 1.79 -10.52
CA ASN A 685 22.82 3.23 -10.30
C ASN A 685 24.25 3.69 -10.55
N LEU A 686 24.41 4.83 -11.23
CA LEU A 686 25.65 5.58 -11.31
C LEU A 686 25.34 7.04 -11.01
N GLY A 687 26.02 7.61 -10.05
CA GLY A 687 25.73 8.98 -9.62
C GLY A 687 26.97 9.78 -9.29
N TYR A 688 26.78 11.08 -9.25
CA TYR A 688 27.77 12.04 -8.81
C TYR A 688 27.12 13.09 -7.93
N ASP A 689 27.60 13.24 -6.71
CA ASP A 689 27.26 14.34 -5.80
C ASP A 689 28.50 15.25 -5.68
N ALA A 690 28.41 16.48 -6.14
CA ALA A 690 29.53 17.44 -6.04
C ALA A 690 29.99 17.55 -4.58
N PRO A 691 31.30 17.59 -4.30
CA PRO A 691 31.82 17.74 -2.93
C PRO A 691 31.30 18.96 -2.20
N SER A 692 30.98 20.03 -2.94
CA SER A 692 30.33 21.24 -2.44
C SER A 692 28.87 21.02 -2.05
N LYS A 693 28.28 19.86 -2.34
CA LYS A 693 26.85 19.54 -2.20
C LYS A 693 25.92 20.52 -2.93
N ARG A 694 26.44 21.31 -3.86
CA ARG A 694 25.64 22.27 -4.62
C ARG A 694 24.76 21.61 -5.67
N TRP A 695 25.17 20.49 -6.23
CA TRP A 695 24.40 19.74 -7.22
C TRP A 695 24.79 18.27 -7.23
N GLY A 696 23.93 17.45 -7.76
CA GLY A 696 24.20 16.05 -8.00
C GLY A 696 23.29 15.49 -9.09
N ILE A 697 23.71 14.39 -9.68
CA ILE A 697 23.02 13.70 -10.75
C ILE A 697 23.10 12.19 -10.51
N ASN A 698 22.03 11.47 -10.82
CA ASN A 698 21.94 10.01 -10.70
C ASN A 698 21.28 9.42 -11.95
N ALA A 699 21.93 8.44 -12.54
CA ALA A 699 21.41 7.63 -13.63
C ALA A 699 21.02 6.26 -13.07
N TYR A 700 19.88 5.74 -13.49
CA TYR A 700 19.38 4.42 -13.10
C TYR A 700 19.07 3.60 -14.34
N LEU A 701 19.52 2.37 -14.35
CA LEU A 701 19.17 1.36 -15.34
C LEU A 701 18.44 0.22 -14.64
N THR A 702 17.14 0.10 -14.91
CA THR A 702 16.30 -0.97 -14.33
C THR A 702 16.03 -2.03 -15.38
N HIS A 703 16.42 -3.28 -15.12
CA HIS A 703 16.08 -4.43 -15.94
C HIS A 703 15.12 -5.35 -15.21
N THR A 704 14.03 -5.73 -15.86
CA THR A 704 13.07 -6.73 -15.35
C THR A 704 12.87 -7.80 -16.39
N ALA A 705 12.96 -9.06 -15.97
CA ALA A 705 12.81 -10.23 -16.84
C ALA A 705 11.33 -10.44 -17.25
N ALA A 706 11.13 -11.32 -18.21
CA ALA A 706 9.79 -11.73 -18.62
C ALA A 706 9.12 -12.62 -17.55
N LYS A 707 7.82 -12.45 -17.37
CA LYS A 707 6.97 -13.43 -16.67
C LYS A 707 6.59 -14.52 -17.65
N LYS A 708 6.96 -15.77 -17.37
CA LYS A 708 6.67 -16.90 -18.25
C LYS A 708 5.29 -17.50 -17.95
N PRO A 709 4.57 -18.05 -18.93
CA PRO A 709 3.34 -18.80 -18.67
C PRO A 709 3.51 -19.94 -17.67
N SER A 710 4.68 -20.62 -17.68
CA SER A 710 5.03 -21.67 -16.70
C SER A 710 5.15 -21.17 -15.25
N ASP A 711 5.29 -19.87 -15.05
CA ASP A 711 5.42 -19.23 -13.73
C ASP A 711 4.07 -18.69 -13.21
N THR A 712 2.98 -19.09 -13.83
CA THR A 712 1.61 -18.69 -13.50
C THR A 712 0.67 -19.87 -13.49
N VAL A 713 -0.40 -19.73 -12.75
CA VAL A 713 -1.55 -20.62 -12.76
C VAL A 713 -2.79 -19.79 -13.06
N HIS A 714 -3.77 -20.39 -13.73
CA HIS A 714 -5.02 -19.71 -13.99
C HIS A 714 -5.70 -19.27 -12.70
N SER A 715 -6.40 -18.15 -12.75
CA SER A 715 -6.97 -17.49 -11.57
C SER A 715 -8.20 -18.18 -11.01
N SER A 716 -8.79 -19.17 -11.72
CA SER A 716 -9.91 -19.94 -11.21
C SER A 716 -9.47 -21.33 -10.79
N ASP A 717 -10.00 -21.80 -9.66
CA ASP A 717 -9.95 -23.21 -9.27
C ASP A 717 -10.92 -24.07 -10.11
N ASP A 718 -11.69 -23.47 -10.99
CA ASP A 718 -12.51 -24.17 -11.96
C ASP A 718 -11.61 -24.73 -13.06
N LEU A 719 -11.15 -25.95 -12.84
CA LEU A 719 -10.34 -26.71 -13.80
C LEU A 719 -11.06 -26.95 -15.13
N ASN A 720 -12.38 -26.78 -15.17
CA ASN A 720 -13.19 -26.97 -16.37
C ASN A 720 -13.29 -25.67 -17.20
N ASN A 721 -13.03 -24.53 -16.59
CA ASN A 721 -13.02 -23.23 -17.26
C ASN A 721 -11.93 -22.30 -16.72
N PRO A 722 -10.65 -22.66 -16.89
CA PRO A 722 -9.55 -21.84 -16.40
C PRO A 722 -9.47 -20.53 -17.19
N TRP A 723 -9.36 -19.40 -16.49
CA TRP A 723 -9.17 -18.10 -17.09
C TRP A 723 -7.69 -17.80 -17.30
N PRO A 724 -7.20 -17.83 -18.53
CA PRO A 724 -5.82 -17.49 -18.80
C PRO A 724 -5.61 -15.98 -18.59
N PHE A 725 -4.43 -15.62 -18.10
CA PHE A 725 -4.02 -14.22 -18.14
C PHE A 725 -4.02 -13.72 -19.59
N ALA A 726 -4.63 -12.55 -19.81
CA ALA A 726 -4.72 -11.96 -21.16
C ALA A 726 -3.34 -11.78 -21.81
N LYS A 727 -2.31 -11.53 -20.98
CA LYS A 727 -0.93 -11.37 -21.45
C LYS A 727 0.06 -11.59 -20.31
N HIS A 728 1.27 -12.08 -20.65
CA HIS A 728 2.43 -12.12 -19.75
C HIS A 728 3.40 -10.98 -20.08
N SER A 729 4.02 -10.39 -19.05
CA SER A 729 4.97 -9.30 -19.26
C SER A 729 6.24 -9.81 -19.98
N LYS A 730 6.65 -9.11 -21.04
CA LYS A 730 7.95 -9.30 -21.67
C LYS A 730 9.04 -8.63 -20.83
N ALA A 731 10.29 -9.07 -21.02
CA ALA A 731 11.43 -8.39 -20.43
C ALA A 731 11.54 -6.94 -20.93
N TYR A 732 11.93 -6.05 -20.03
CA TYR A 732 12.16 -4.65 -20.39
C TYR A 732 13.34 -4.07 -19.62
N THR A 733 13.92 -3.01 -20.19
CA THR A 733 14.97 -2.21 -19.57
C THR A 733 14.59 -0.75 -19.67
N LEU A 734 14.68 -0.04 -18.55
CA LEU A 734 14.35 1.38 -18.42
C LEU A 734 15.60 2.16 -18.05
N PHE A 735 15.67 3.38 -18.51
CA PHE A 735 16.71 4.35 -18.16
C PHE A 735 16.06 5.60 -17.60
N ASP A 736 16.46 5.96 -16.36
CA ASP A 736 15.98 7.15 -15.65
C ASP A 736 17.18 8.03 -15.28
N LEU A 737 16.96 9.34 -15.22
CA LEU A 737 17.93 10.33 -14.81
C LEU A 737 17.29 11.28 -13.80
N THR A 738 17.93 11.49 -12.65
CA THR A 738 17.49 12.43 -11.64
C THR A 738 18.62 13.33 -11.22
N GLY A 739 18.32 14.55 -10.79
CA GLY A 739 19.33 15.46 -10.29
C GLY A 739 18.77 16.55 -9.41
N TYR A 740 19.67 17.24 -8.71
CA TYR A 740 19.32 18.38 -7.88
C TYR A 740 20.36 19.48 -7.97
N VAL A 741 19.89 20.70 -7.73
CA VAL A 741 20.73 21.90 -7.59
C VAL A 741 20.28 22.68 -6.36
N ASN A 742 21.23 22.99 -5.48
CA ASN A 742 21.03 23.89 -4.34
C ASN A 742 21.39 25.31 -4.78
N LEU A 743 20.39 26.16 -4.86
CA LEU A 743 20.49 27.58 -5.23
C LEU A 743 20.62 28.40 -3.95
N GLY A 744 21.88 28.72 -3.59
CA GLY A 744 22.20 29.30 -2.30
C GLY A 744 21.89 28.33 -1.13
N LYS A 745 21.57 28.89 0.03
CA LYS A 745 21.30 28.12 1.25
C LYS A 745 19.82 27.78 1.46
N TYR A 746 18.92 28.39 0.71
CA TYR A 746 17.48 28.29 0.97
C TYR A 746 16.74 27.43 -0.05
N PHE A 747 17.18 27.38 -1.31
CA PHE A 747 16.41 26.76 -2.38
C PHE A 747 17.06 25.49 -2.89
N THR A 748 16.26 24.48 -3.10
CA THR A 748 16.68 23.24 -3.79
C THR A 748 15.71 22.96 -4.94
N LEU A 749 16.24 22.91 -6.14
CA LEU A 749 15.54 22.45 -7.35
C LEU A 749 15.91 21.00 -7.59
N ARG A 750 14.92 20.13 -7.83
CA ARG A 750 15.12 18.73 -8.25
C ARG A 750 14.37 18.49 -9.55
N ALA A 751 14.97 17.71 -10.43
CA ALA A 751 14.38 17.29 -11.69
C ALA A 751 14.64 15.80 -11.94
N GLY A 752 13.72 15.16 -12.62
CA GLY A 752 13.83 13.75 -13.02
C GLY A 752 13.21 13.52 -14.40
N ALA A 753 13.89 12.70 -15.19
CA ALA A 753 13.39 12.17 -16.45
C ALA A 753 13.32 10.64 -16.32
N TYR A 754 12.14 10.10 -16.50
CA TYR A 754 11.86 8.67 -16.29
C TYR A 754 11.50 8.02 -17.61
N ASN A 755 11.91 6.75 -17.77
CA ASN A 755 11.75 6.01 -19.03
C ASN A 755 12.20 6.85 -20.24
N ILE A 756 13.45 7.36 -20.18
CA ILE A 756 13.99 8.30 -21.19
C ILE A 756 13.95 7.70 -22.60
N GLY A 757 14.16 6.39 -22.71
CA GLY A 757 14.06 5.64 -23.96
C GLY A 757 12.63 5.50 -24.51
N ASN A 758 11.62 6.03 -23.81
CA ASN A 758 10.19 5.87 -24.14
C ASN A 758 9.79 4.42 -24.43
N LYS A 759 10.36 3.49 -23.65
CA LYS A 759 10.07 2.05 -23.79
C LYS A 759 8.60 1.77 -23.49
N LYS A 760 7.90 1.13 -24.40
CA LYS A 760 6.56 0.57 -24.16
C LYS A 760 6.71 -0.77 -23.44
N TYR A 761 6.13 -0.87 -22.25
CA TYR A 761 6.22 -2.07 -21.42
C TYR A 761 4.99 -2.21 -20.53
N TYR A 762 4.83 -3.41 -20.00
CA TYR A 762 3.82 -3.75 -18.98
C TYR A 762 4.54 -4.26 -17.75
N THR A 763 4.11 -3.83 -16.56
CA THR A 763 4.48 -4.53 -15.33
C THR A 763 3.69 -5.82 -15.21
N TRP A 764 4.21 -6.81 -14.50
CA TRP A 764 3.44 -8.01 -14.21
C TRP A 764 2.24 -7.68 -13.31
N GLU A 765 2.43 -6.76 -12.37
CA GLU A 765 1.38 -6.30 -11.46
C GLU A 765 0.17 -5.73 -12.22
N SER A 766 0.42 -4.90 -13.24
CA SER A 766 -0.63 -4.35 -14.08
C SER A 766 -1.37 -5.46 -14.86
N LEU A 767 -0.64 -6.37 -15.47
CA LEU A 767 -1.24 -7.45 -16.28
C LEU A 767 -2.02 -8.46 -15.44
N ARG A 768 -1.52 -8.82 -14.24
CA ARG A 768 -2.24 -9.73 -13.34
C ARG A 768 -3.49 -9.11 -12.71
N SER A 769 -3.64 -7.79 -12.79
CA SER A 769 -4.85 -7.08 -12.34
C SER A 769 -6.00 -7.14 -13.35
N ILE A 770 -5.74 -7.56 -14.59
CA ILE A 770 -6.77 -7.69 -15.63
C ILE A 770 -7.64 -8.89 -15.32
N ARG A 771 -8.96 -8.68 -15.36
CA ARG A 771 -9.97 -9.67 -15.00
C ARG A 771 -10.93 -9.94 -16.15
N GLU A 772 -11.52 -11.11 -16.16
CA GLU A 772 -12.56 -11.45 -17.13
C GLU A 772 -13.88 -10.73 -16.79
N PHE A 773 -14.19 -10.63 -15.52
CA PHE A 773 -15.36 -9.90 -15.03
C PHE A 773 -14.95 -8.56 -14.40
N GLY A 774 -15.92 -7.70 -14.29
CA GLY A 774 -15.75 -6.42 -13.67
C GLY A 774 -15.86 -5.28 -14.68
N THR A 775 -15.79 -4.05 -14.20
CA THR A 775 -16.04 -2.87 -15.03
C THR A 775 -14.78 -2.11 -15.40
N VAL A 776 -13.69 -2.24 -14.67
CA VAL A 776 -12.54 -1.34 -14.80
C VAL A 776 -11.30 -2.01 -15.37
N ASN A 777 -10.98 -3.21 -14.91
CA ASN A 777 -9.78 -3.94 -15.32
C ASN A 777 -10.10 -5.05 -16.31
N ARG A 778 -10.91 -4.74 -17.29
CA ARG A 778 -11.30 -5.67 -18.36
C ARG A 778 -10.63 -5.32 -19.67
N VAL A 779 -10.44 -6.32 -20.48
CA VAL A 779 -10.13 -6.24 -21.90
C VAL A 779 -11.12 -7.11 -22.65
N ASP A 780 -11.16 -7.01 -23.96
CA ASP A 780 -11.96 -7.94 -24.75
C ASP A 780 -11.45 -9.39 -24.56
N ASN A 781 -12.34 -10.29 -24.15
CA ASN A 781 -11.97 -11.67 -23.79
C ASN A 781 -11.49 -12.52 -24.96
N LYS A 782 -11.87 -12.18 -26.20
CA LYS A 782 -11.50 -12.95 -27.40
C LYS A 782 -10.28 -12.40 -28.09
N THR A 783 -10.23 -11.08 -28.26
CA THR A 783 -9.19 -10.40 -29.03
C THR A 783 -8.11 -9.78 -28.16
N HIS A 784 -8.35 -9.66 -26.84
CA HIS A 784 -7.56 -8.89 -25.87
C HIS A 784 -7.41 -7.41 -26.27
N ALA A 785 -8.31 -6.88 -27.11
CA ALA A 785 -8.35 -5.46 -27.42
C ALA A 785 -8.54 -4.64 -26.12
N GLY A 786 -7.92 -3.48 -26.04
CA GLY A 786 -7.89 -2.64 -24.81
C GLY A 786 -6.74 -2.93 -23.87
N ILE A 787 -5.93 -3.96 -24.11
CA ILE A 787 -4.77 -4.27 -23.27
C ILE A 787 -3.73 -3.14 -23.28
N GLU A 788 -3.70 -2.33 -24.31
CA GLU A 788 -2.82 -1.16 -24.41
C GLU A 788 -3.03 -0.16 -23.27
N ARG A 789 -4.25 -0.10 -22.73
CA ARG A 789 -4.61 0.73 -21.57
C ARG A 789 -3.76 0.42 -20.33
N PHE A 790 -3.25 -0.80 -20.23
CA PHE A 790 -2.47 -1.30 -19.10
C PHE A 790 -0.95 -1.16 -19.27
N THR A 791 -0.48 -0.51 -20.36
CA THR A 791 0.93 -0.18 -20.48
C THR A 791 1.34 0.84 -19.42
N SER A 792 2.54 0.69 -18.89
CA SER A 792 3.12 1.68 -18.00
C SER A 792 3.38 3.00 -18.72
N PRO A 793 3.53 4.11 -17.98
CA PRO A 793 3.78 5.42 -18.58
C PRO A 793 5.00 5.41 -19.50
N GLY A 794 4.92 6.18 -20.58
CA GLY A 794 6.05 6.49 -21.43
C GLY A 794 7.03 7.44 -20.74
N ARG A 795 7.83 8.15 -21.54
CA ARG A 795 8.73 9.18 -21.01
C ARG A 795 7.97 10.21 -20.20
N SER A 796 8.43 10.48 -18.98
CA SER A 796 7.83 11.48 -18.10
C SER A 796 8.87 12.30 -17.37
N TYR A 797 8.50 13.52 -16.96
CA TYR A 797 9.37 14.47 -16.28
C TYR A 797 8.75 14.91 -14.98
N ASN A 798 9.56 14.96 -13.91
CA ASN A 798 9.15 15.46 -12.61
C ASN A 798 10.03 16.64 -12.23
N PHE A 799 9.45 17.62 -11.54
CA PHE A 799 10.16 18.80 -11.03
C PHE A 799 9.66 19.11 -9.63
N THR A 800 10.58 19.47 -8.73
CA THR A 800 10.24 20.00 -7.41
C THR A 800 11.14 21.18 -7.07
N LEU A 801 10.55 22.22 -6.50
CA LEU A 801 11.25 23.35 -5.91
C LEU A 801 10.92 23.41 -4.43
N GLU A 802 11.93 23.46 -3.60
CA GLU A 802 11.81 23.53 -2.14
C GLU A 802 12.57 24.75 -1.63
N ALA A 803 11.91 25.51 -0.76
CA ALA A 803 12.52 26.63 -0.01
C ALA A 803 12.50 26.29 1.47
N LYS A 804 13.62 26.50 2.18
CA LYS A 804 13.78 26.24 3.62
C LYS A 804 14.33 27.49 4.32
N PHE A 805 13.67 27.91 5.41
CA PHE A 805 14.03 29.09 6.18
C PHE A 805 14.26 28.76 7.65
#